data_ce677305345067eb97d16480de4a5ed6
#
_entry.id   ce677305345067eb97d16480de4a5ed6
#
_cell.length_a   1.000
_cell.length_b   1.000
_cell.length_c   1.000
_cell.angle_alpha   90.00
_cell.angle_beta   90.00
_cell.angle_gamma   90.00
#
_symmetry.space_group_name_H-M   'P 1'
#
loop_
_entity.id
_entity.type
_entity.pdbx_description
1 polymer ?
#
loop_
_entity_poly.entity_id
_entity_poly.type
_entity_poly.pdbx_seq_one_letter_code
_entity_poly.pdbx_strand_id
1 'polypeptide(L)'
;MTEAIEWGQRSQWGNTASPSTTEAHDLAARLESRARAAAWVGAAALVAMLLGLSVGADAKECANATLLPVDTTITPPAADVPADLAQFSGAWGGVWTDRAGRPGACTGLVVEDVFANGYVRVVYSVGVLDPYILRPRYWRAVGRIVAGTLRFELPTPTRPEFTYRLAGNDLAGTTRDSTGEPHVTVSRTADLRQVGCPRLPPVAVPTGAARDRLLATELLDPAWAGDGPVHNDYFMPMAAAAPAWHTLRGSLSMPVFQLSSAYQGCAGLPSPSPALAFTAVFFTHGDHLVPVVRTIVWSSDGRFGLILSPGRVWSEPGDQGMSRASFPFVLVNPIDNSTHNGLASFVFDDTRVSHLRVQGTQETARWSRDDYWGQVLLTYMPGAIADEARLRAEFDRELRLETPIKPWSALPATTPSLWLAAFDGSAAPDDISASGLVIDGVLYVKGCHTRSGPYPYCRHMRHGAFSVTKSMGAAVALLRLAAKYGDGVFDAKIADYVAVTATHDGWQDVTFADALSMVVPVGDAGPRRDWPQPDPDDNTPKFFDWMQRRTAWEKLDVGFTFGKYPWARGEVVRYSTAVTFTLAAAMDAYLKRQEGPHAHLWDMVVDEVYRPIGILHAPTMHTRESDGSRGLPILGFGLTPTIDDVAKLATLLQQRGRHGDAQILSAAKLDEALFRTRATGLATLQRSRFGDQRYHLSFWALPYRTALGCLVHVPYMWGYGGNFVVLLPNGVSAFRFADGNIHDLETMILASEAIRPFCTSTPEDAPPMAVSSAPLSAAELQAQLPGNTFGMGGLRVFIAPGGVQYLAVGTRVDVGRWWITPDGLYCRAWTVADDGRERCHQVYRDGETFTFHVHDRWTVFRWTRTIGRPADL
;
A
#
# COMPACT_ATOMS: atom_id res chain seq x y z
N MET A 1 -50.10 -16.76 27.39
CA MET A 1 -49.71 -17.92 28.21
C MET A 1 -48.20 -17.85 28.33
N THR A 2 -47.74 -17.07 29.18
CA THR A 2 -47.12 -17.20 30.51
C THR A 2 -46.53 -18.60 30.77
N GLU A 3 -45.21 -18.64 30.82
CA GLU A 3 -44.51 -19.38 31.87
C GLU A 3 -43.07 -18.93 31.92
N ALA A 4 -42.69 -18.35 33.08
CA ALA A 4 -41.37 -18.01 33.52
C ALA A 4 -40.73 -19.23 34.21
N ILE A 5 -39.44 -19.44 34.02
CA ILE A 5 -38.66 -20.32 34.89
C ILE A 5 -37.45 -19.54 35.40
N GLU A 6 -37.51 -19.29 36.72
CA GLU A 6 -36.38 -18.85 37.54
C GLU A 6 -35.30 -19.93 37.61
N TRP A 7 -34.02 -19.55 37.60
CA TRP A 7 -32.93 -20.37 38.13
C TRP A 7 -32.16 -19.64 39.23
N GLY A 8 -32.29 -20.24 40.41
CA GLY A 8 -31.71 -19.73 41.63
C GLY A 8 -30.19 -19.97 41.75
N GLN A 9 -29.66 -19.07 42.50
CA GLN A 9 -28.28 -19.10 43.02
C GLN A 9 -27.98 -20.33 43.89
N ARG A 10 -26.82 -20.95 43.72
CA ARG A 10 -26.09 -21.59 44.83
C ARG A 10 -24.61 -21.26 44.74
N SER A 11 -24.19 -20.51 45.73
CA SER A 11 -22.82 -20.26 46.13
C SER A 11 -22.17 -21.53 46.68
N GLN A 12 -20.91 -21.79 46.27
CA GLN A 12 -19.98 -22.55 47.07
C GLN A 12 -18.64 -21.77 47.18
N TRP A 13 -18.43 -21.28 48.38
CA TRP A 13 -17.14 -20.68 48.77
C TRP A 13 -16.21 -21.81 49.27
N GLY A 14 -15.09 -22.00 48.59
CA GLY A 14 -13.93 -22.75 49.08
C GLY A 14 -12.96 -21.81 49.77
N ASN A 15 -12.65 -22.10 51.02
CA ASN A 15 -11.68 -21.37 51.85
C ASN A 15 -10.32 -21.24 51.18
N THR A 16 -9.83 -20.01 51.05
CA THR A 16 -8.40 -19.73 50.92
C THR A 16 -7.96 -18.80 52.05
N ALA A 17 -6.86 -19.17 52.66
CA ALA A 17 -6.30 -18.59 53.86
C ALA A 17 -6.03 -17.08 53.74
N SER A 18 -6.27 -16.37 54.84
CA SER A 18 -5.92 -14.96 55.05
C SER A 18 -4.38 -14.79 54.98
N PRO A 19 -3.90 -13.74 54.28
CA PRO A 19 -2.46 -13.42 54.32
C PRO A 19 -2.02 -12.93 55.72
N SER A 20 -0.79 -13.23 56.09
CA SER A 20 -0.18 -12.87 57.35
C SER A 20 -0.05 -11.34 57.49
N THR A 21 -0.17 -10.86 58.72
CA THR A 21 -0.06 -9.45 59.12
C THR A 21 1.23 -8.74 58.65
N THR A 22 2.27 -9.49 58.30
CA THR A 22 3.55 -8.98 57.81
C THR A 22 3.49 -8.51 56.34
N GLU A 23 2.70 -9.20 55.51
CA GLU A 23 2.54 -8.81 54.07
C GLU A 23 1.66 -7.57 53.92
N ALA A 24 0.68 -7.37 54.80
CA ALA A 24 -0.17 -6.19 54.77
C ALA A 24 0.62 -4.91 55.15
N HIS A 25 1.58 -5.02 56.09
CA HIS A 25 2.46 -3.90 56.47
C HIS A 25 3.43 -3.49 55.33
N ASP A 26 3.95 -4.46 54.56
CA ASP A 26 4.88 -4.17 53.45
C ASP A 26 4.16 -3.56 52.23
N LEU A 27 2.93 -3.96 51.98
CA LEU A 27 2.09 -3.36 50.94
C LEU A 27 1.66 -1.93 51.29
N ALA A 28 1.29 -1.67 52.57
CA ALA A 28 0.98 -0.34 53.04
C ALA A 28 2.17 0.62 52.98
N ALA A 29 3.38 0.17 53.37
CA ALA A 29 4.60 0.96 53.24
C ALA A 29 4.98 1.29 51.77
N ARG A 30 4.74 0.36 50.83
CA ARG A 30 4.96 0.60 49.42
C ARG A 30 3.92 1.55 48.79
N LEU A 31 2.68 1.53 49.26
CA LEU A 31 1.64 2.47 48.86
C LEU A 31 1.89 3.88 49.41
N GLU A 32 2.35 4.01 50.68
CA GLU A 32 2.70 5.31 51.22
C GLU A 32 3.95 5.91 50.56
N SER A 33 4.95 5.11 50.19
CA SER A 33 6.13 5.60 49.46
C SER A 33 5.77 6.09 48.05
N ARG A 34 4.86 5.41 47.37
CA ARG A 34 4.36 5.85 46.05
C ARG A 34 3.47 7.10 46.16
N ALA A 35 2.66 7.20 47.22
CA ALA A 35 1.85 8.39 47.47
C ALA A 35 2.71 9.63 47.81
N ARG A 36 3.80 9.44 48.53
CA ARG A 36 4.77 10.53 48.83
C ARG A 36 5.56 10.94 47.56
N ALA A 37 5.97 9.98 46.73
CA ALA A 37 6.62 10.29 45.46
C ALA A 37 5.66 11.04 44.50
N ALA A 38 4.40 10.64 44.41
CA ALA A 38 3.38 11.35 43.62
C ALA A 38 3.08 12.76 44.17
N ALA A 39 3.07 12.94 45.48
CA ALA A 39 2.89 14.25 46.12
C ALA A 39 4.09 15.18 45.89
N TRP A 40 5.31 14.69 45.82
CA TRP A 40 6.50 15.48 45.48
C TRP A 40 6.55 15.89 44.00
N VAL A 41 6.13 15.02 43.10
CA VAL A 41 5.99 15.36 41.68
C VAL A 41 4.86 16.38 41.47
N GLY A 42 3.74 16.22 42.19
CA GLY A 42 2.64 17.20 42.15
C GLY A 42 3.04 18.56 42.76
N ALA A 43 3.83 18.58 43.84
CA ALA A 43 4.29 19.83 44.42
C ALA A 43 5.35 20.55 43.57
N ALA A 44 6.25 19.80 42.92
CA ALA A 44 7.19 20.36 41.94
C ALA A 44 6.50 20.95 40.71
N ALA A 45 5.47 20.29 40.22
CA ALA A 45 4.64 20.80 39.12
C ALA A 45 3.82 22.07 39.53
N LEU A 46 3.33 22.10 40.77
CA LEU A 46 2.60 23.26 41.29
C LEU A 46 3.51 24.48 41.55
N VAL A 47 4.74 24.24 41.98
CA VAL A 47 5.76 25.29 42.17
C VAL A 47 6.26 25.81 40.82
N ALA A 48 6.39 24.96 39.80
CA ALA A 48 6.70 25.38 38.45
C ALA A 48 5.55 26.22 37.80
N MET A 49 4.29 25.88 38.11
CA MET A 49 3.12 26.68 37.69
C MET A 49 3.03 28.05 38.41
N LEU A 50 3.44 28.13 39.68
CA LEU A 50 3.41 29.39 40.47
C LEU A 50 4.57 30.33 40.19
N LEU A 51 5.65 29.84 39.53
CA LEU A 51 6.81 30.66 39.21
C LEU A 51 6.74 31.24 37.78
N GLY A 52 5.65 30.97 37.02
CA GLY A 52 5.48 31.58 35.71
C GLY A 52 6.59 31.25 34.69
N LEU A 53 7.34 30.17 34.98
CA LEU A 53 8.28 29.62 34.00
C LEU A 53 7.47 28.88 32.94
N SER A 54 7.08 29.62 31.89
CA SER A 54 6.78 29.00 30.62
C SER A 54 8.04 28.23 30.20
N VAL A 55 8.02 26.92 30.31
CA VAL A 55 8.98 26.05 29.60
C VAL A 55 8.58 26.19 28.13
N GLY A 56 8.94 27.32 27.50
CA GLY A 56 9.05 27.39 26.07
C GLY A 56 10.13 26.38 25.70
N ALA A 57 9.77 25.30 25.05
CA ALA A 57 10.77 24.44 24.41
C ALA A 57 11.57 25.37 23.51
N ASP A 58 12.85 25.51 23.82
CA ASP A 58 13.74 26.44 23.14
C ASP A 58 13.71 26.04 21.65
N ALA A 59 13.55 27.03 20.74
CA ALA A 59 13.54 26.77 19.30
C ALA A 59 14.75 25.93 18.85
N LYS A 60 15.82 26.00 19.60
CA LYS A 60 17.05 25.23 19.44
C LYS A 60 16.90 23.74 19.81
N GLU A 61 16.12 23.40 20.81
CA GLU A 61 15.80 22.00 21.18
C GLU A 61 14.88 21.38 20.12
N CYS A 62 13.91 22.10 19.63
CA CYS A 62 13.03 21.64 18.57
C CYS A 62 13.72 21.47 17.22
N ALA A 63 14.68 22.32 16.87
CA ALA A 63 15.46 22.16 15.64
C ALA A 63 16.20 20.80 15.59
N ASN A 64 16.65 20.30 16.72
CA ASN A 64 17.30 18.99 16.82
C ASN A 64 16.34 17.80 16.79
N ALA A 65 15.05 18.01 17.01
CA ALA A 65 14.04 16.97 16.99
C ALA A 65 13.40 16.74 15.61
N THR A 66 13.65 17.64 14.65
CA THR A 66 13.17 17.53 13.28
C THR A 66 14.28 17.10 12.33
N LEU A 67 13.90 16.44 11.25
CA LEU A 67 14.85 15.89 10.27
C LEU A 67 14.61 16.51 8.91
N LEU A 68 15.69 16.80 8.19
CA LEU A 68 15.69 17.26 6.81
C LEU A 68 16.40 16.28 5.89
N PRO A 69 15.99 16.17 4.61
CA PRO A 69 16.77 15.40 3.64
C PRO A 69 18.18 15.98 3.49
N VAL A 70 19.15 15.09 3.25
CA VAL A 70 20.59 15.43 3.14
C VAL A 70 20.88 16.39 1.99
N ASP A 71 20.06 16.36 0.95
CA ASP A 71 20.15 17.20 -0.25
C ASP A 71 19.39 18.53 -0.12
N THR A 72 18.91 18.88 1.10
CA THR A 72 18.31 20.18 1.38
C THR A 72 19.37 21.26 1.25
N THR A 73 19.12 22.19 0.34
CA THR A 73 20.02 23.32 0.06
C THR A 73 19.24 24.62 0.00
N ILE A 74 19.79 25.68 0.59
CA ILE A 74 19.22 27.02 0.50
C ILE A 74 19.98 27.78 -0.58
N THR A 75 19.29 28.06 -1.69
CA THR A 75 19.83 28.89 -2.77
C THR A 75 19.63 30.36 -2.42
N PRO A 76 20.67 31.19 -2.39
CA PRO A 76 20.48 32.62 -2.22
C PRO A 76 19.54 33.15 -3.29
N PRO A 77 18.55 33.98 -2.93
CA PRO A 77 17.66 34.60 -3.91
C PRO A 77 18.43 35.37 -4.98
N ALA A 78 18.04 35.18 -6.25
CA ALA A 78 18.64 35.87 -7.37
C ALA A 78 18.36 37.41 -7.27
N ALA A 79 19.18 38.21 -7.95
CA ALA A 79 19.12 39.69 -7.84
C ALA A 79 17.80 40.30 -8.35
N ASP A 80 17.04 39.58 -9.16
CA ASP A 80 15.73 39.98 -9.67
C ASP A 80 14.57 39.63 -8.74
N VAL A 81 14.84 38.91 -7.63
CA VAL A 81 13.82 38.57 -6.64
C VAL A 81 13.54 39.78 -5.75
N PRO A 82 12.28 40.26 -5.65
CA PRO A 82 11.91 41.35 -4.77
C PRO A 82 12.32 41.11 -3.31
N ALA A 83 12.81 42.13 -2.64
CA ALA A 83 13.35 42.03 -1.29
C ALA A 83 12.34 41.51 -0.25
N ASP A 84 11.07 41.83 -0.43
CA ASP A 84 9.96 41.37 0.42
C ASP A 84 9.71 39.87 0.26
N LEU A 85 9.99 39.28 -0.90
CA LEU A 85 9.95 37.82 -1.13
C LEU A 85 11.23 37.17 -0.62
N ALA A 86 12.38 37.77 -0.87
CA ALA A 86 13.70 37.26 -0.51
C ALA A 86 13.85 36.99 1.00
N GLN A 87 13.15 37.74 1.84
CA GLN A 87 13.15 37.61 3.30
C GLN A 87 12.67 36.22 3.80
N PHE A 88 11.87 35.53 3.02
CA PHE A 88 11.38 34.18 3.39
C PHE A 88 12.45 33.08 3.21
N SER A 89 13.49 33.34 2.41
CA SER A 89 14.56 32.36 2.18
C SER A 89 15.28 32.02 3.49
N GLY A 90 15.57 30.75 3.69
CA GLY A 90 16.33 30.29 4.87
C GLY A 90 15.70 29.11 5.59
N ALA A 91 16.28 28.75 6.73
CA ALA A 91 15.81 27.70 7.61
C ALA A 91 15.16 28.29 8.86
N TRP A 92 14.06 27.68 9.28
CA TRP A 92 13.20 28.12 10.34
C TRP A 92 12.79 26.92 11.22
N GLY A 93 12.77 27.07 12.54
CA GLY A 93 12.39 26.03 13.50
C GLY A 93 11.49 26.56 14.61
N GLY A 94 10.58 25.73 15.09
CA GLY A 94 9.66 26.09 16.17
C GLY A 94 8.77 24.96 16.64
N VAL A 95 7.82 25.27 17.50
CA VAL A 95 6.85 24.34 18.09
C VAL A 95 5.43 24.77 17.75
N TRP A 96 4.63 23.85 17.25
CA TRP A 96 3.20 24.05 17.10
C TRP A 96 2.53 24.16 18.47
N THR A 97 1.58 25.06 18.59
CA THR A 97 0.73 25.20 19.79
C THR A 97 -0.73 25.07 19.41
N ASP A 98 -1.52 24.46 20.29
CA ASP A 98 -2.97 24.46 20.14
C ASP A 98 -3.56 25.84 20.52
N ARG A 99 -4.89 26.00 20.39
CA ARG A 99 -5.59 27.25 20.76
C ARG A 99 -5.41 27.66 22.21
N ALA A 100 -5.09 26.71 23.11
CA ALA A 100 -4.83 26.95 24.52
C ALA A 100 -3.35 27.28 24.79
N GLY A 101 -2.51 27.37 23.76
CA GLY A 101 -1.08 27.63 23.87
C GLY A 101 -0.27 26.41 24.35
N ARG A 102 -0.84 25.21 24.35
CA ARG A 102 -0.11 23.99 24.76
C ARG A 102 0.83 23.56 23.64
N PRO A 103 2.08 23.21 23.94
CA PRO A 103 3.04 22.79 22.94
C PRO A 103 2.63 21.45 22.32
N GLY A 104 2.78 21.35 21.02
CA GLY A 104 2.58 20.16 20.19
C GLY A 104 3.88 19.69 19.54
N ALA A 105 3.83 19.36 18.28
CA ALA A 105 4.99 18.86 17.55
C ALA A 105 6.01 19.96 17.26
N CYS A 106 7.29 19.60 17.35
CA CYS A 106 8.36 20.41 16.80
C CYS A 106 8.28 20.46 15.29
N THR A 107 8.62 21.60 14.67
CA THR A 107 8.60 21.75 13.22
C THR A 107 9.84 22.46 12.69
N GLY A 108 10.25 22.06 11.48
CA GLY A 108 11.25 22.75 10.68
C GLY A 108 10.65 23.15 9.33
N LEU A 109 10.95 24.35 8.87
CA LEU A 109 10.61 24.85 7.55
C LEU A 109 11.88 25.35 6.89
N VAL A 110 12.25 24.79 5.74
CA VAL A 110 13.33 25.34 4.92
C VAL A 110 12.74 25.88 3.63
N VAL A 111 12.96 27.15 3.35
CA VAL A 111 12.66 27.76 2.06
C VAL A 111 13.94 27.66 1.23
N GLU A 112 14.00 26.63 0.36
CA GLU A 112 15.18 26.30 -0.44
C GLU A 112 15.44 27.32 -1.55
N ASP A 113 14.36 27.72 -2.26
CA ASP A 113 14.44 28.65 -3.38
C ASP A 113 13.28 29.64 -3.30
N VAL A 114 13.55 30.88 -3.66
CA VAL A 114 12.55 31.94 -3.83
C VAL A 114 12.66 32.48 -5.25
N PHE A 115 11.56 32.44 -6.00
CA PHE A 115 11.50 32.92 -7.38
C PHE A 115 10.86 34.32 -7.48
N ALA A 116 11.28 35.12 -8.46
CA ALA A 116 10.76 36.48 -8.65
C ALA A 116 9.24 36.59 -8.84
N ASN A 117 8.58 35.49 -9.25
CA ASN A 117 7.13 35.40 -9.36
C ASN A 117 6.41 34.98 -8.07
N GLY A 118 7.15 34.90 -6.96
CA GLY A 118 6.62 34.56 -5.64
C GLY A 118 6.46 33.06 -5.37
N TYR A 119 6.75 32.17 -6.32
CA TYR A 119 6.82 30.73 -6.01
C TYR A 119 8.06 30.44 -5.17
N VAL A 120 7.95 29.43 -4.32
CA VAL A 120 9.04 28.96 -3.48
C VAL A 120 9.08 27.42 -3.44
N ARG A 121 10.27 26.88 -3.28
CA ARG A 121 10.43 25.46 -2.93
C ARG A 121 10.68 25.36 -1.44
N VAL A 122 9.96 24.48 -0.78
CA VAL A 122 10.08 24.31 0.66
C VAL A 122 10.30 22.85 1.04
N VAL A 123 11.07 22.63 2.10
CA VAL A 123 11.08 21.40 2.88
C VAL A 123 10.41 21.70 4.20
N TYR A 124 9.37 20.97 4.50
CA TYR A 124 8.66 21.04 5.77
C TYR A 124 8.90 19.76 6.56
N SER A 125 9.29 19.90 7.82
CA SER A 125 9.56 18.76 8.69
C SER A 125 8.80 18.87 10.00
N VAL A 126 8.48 17.71 10.59
CA VAL A 126 7.78 17.61 11.87
C VAL A 126 8.45 16.54 12.72
N GLY A 127 8.60 16.80 14.01
CA GLY A 127 9.12 15.88 15.00
C GLY A 127 8.07 14.86 15.46
N VAL A 128 8.46 14.02 16.41
CA VAL A 128 7.55 13.04 17.02
C VAL A 128 6.47 13.76 17.82
N LEU A 129 5.24 13.30 17.68
CA LEU A 129 4.08 13.71 18.48
C LEU A 129 3.23 12.47 18.76
N ASP A 130 3.46 11.83 19.90
CA ASP A 130 2.70 10.66 20.34
C ASP A 130 1.25 11.08 20.73
N PRO A 131 0.21 10.33 20.31
CA PRO A 131 0.23 9.10 19.51
C PRO A 131 0.13 9.31 17.97
N TYR A 132 0.16 10.55 17.49
CA TYR A 132 -0.21 10.90 16.10
C TYR A 132 0.96 10.81 15.12
N ILE A 133 2.17 11.16 15.55
CA ILE A 133 3.39 11.13 14.76
C ILE A 133 4.44 10.34 15.52
N LEU A 134 4.56 9.05 15.17
CA LEU A 134 5.44 8.11 15.88
C LEU A 134 6.92 8.28 15.50
N ARG A 135 7.23 9.01 14.44
CA ARG A 135 8.60 9.29 13.99
C ARG A 135 8.69 10.64 13.26
N PRO A 136 9.83 11.30 13.29
CA PRO A 136 10.03 12.54 12.52
C PRO A 136 9.80 12.29 11.03
N ARG A 137 9.22 13.27 10.36
CA ARG A 137 8.92 13.20 8.91
C ARG A 137 9.24 14.52 8.24
N TYR A 138 9.49 14.46 6.94
CA TYR A 138 9.61 15.64 6.11
C TYR A 138 8.88 15.46 4.78
N TRP A 139 8.55 16.57 4.17
CA TRP A 139 7.94 16.66 2.84
C TRP A 139 8.56 17.79 2.07
N ARG A 140 8.66 17.64 0.75
CA ARG A 140 8.90 18.75 -0.16
C ARG A 140 7.57 19.25 -0.68
N ALA A 141 7.45 20.58 -0.78
CA ALA A 141 6.27 21.23 -1.31
C ALA A 141 6.66 22.47 -2.13
N VAL A 142 5.72 22.92 -2.95
CA VAL A 142 5.82 24.20 -3.62
C VAL A 142 4.84 25.15 -2.94
N GLY A 143 5.35 26.29 -2.52
CA GLY A 143 4.56 27.34 -1.92
C GLY A 143 4.50 28.58 -2.82
N ARG A 144 3.66 29.53 -2.42
CA ARG A 144 3.57 30.83 -3.05
C ARG A 144 3.50 31.93 -2.01
N ILE A 145 4.30 32.98 -2.21
CA ILE A 145 4.23 34.20 -1.41
C ILE A 145 3.34 35.18 -2.15
N VAL A 146 2.25 35.58 -1.50
CA VAL A 146 1.31 36.60 -2.01
C VAL A 146 0.99 37.55 -0.90
N ALA A 147 1.15 38.84 -1.15
CA ALA A 147 0.91 39.92 -0.17
C ALA A 147 1.59 39.67 1.19
N GLY A 148 2.89 39.28 1.18
CA GLY A 148 3.67 39.00 2.39
C GLY A 148 3.26 37.74 3.15
N THR A 149 2.57 36.83 2.51
CA THR A 149 2.11 35.57 3.10
C THR A 149 2.57 34.39 2.26
N LEU A 150 3.38 33.53 2.83
CA LEU A 150 3.76 32.24 2.25
C LEU A 150 2.64 31.22 2.52
N ARG A 151 2.19 30.56 1.48
CA ARG A 151 1.20 29.46 1.57
C ARG A 151 1.71 28.26 0.82
N PHE A 152 1.53 27.06 1.38
CA PHE A 152 1.78 25.78 0.71
C PHE A 152 0.90 24.69 1.29
N GLU A 153 0.66 23.63 0.49
CA GLU A 153 0.01 22.40 0.90
C GLU A 153 1.04 21.26 0.94
N LEU A 154 0.94 20.37 1.93
CA LEU A 154 1.76 19.17 1.91
C LEU A 154 1.18 18.13 0.94
N PRO A 155 2.03 17.35 0.25
CA PRO A 155 1.61 16.29 -0.64
C PRO A 155 1.20 15.01 0.14
N THR A 156 0.33 15.18 1.13
CA THR A 156 -0.25 14.11 1.94
C THR A 156 -1.72 13.91 1.54
N PRO A 157 -2.34 12.77 1.86
CA PRO A 157 -3.74 12.54 1.56
C PRO A 157 -4.68 13.63 2.12
N THR A 158 -4.43 14.09 3.35
CA THR A 158 -5.20 15.14 4.02
C THR A 158 -4.89 16.55 3.55
N ARG A 159 -3.75 16.75 2.86
CA ARG A 159 -3.31 18.02 2.26
C ARG A 159 -3.47 19.25 3.18
N PRO A 160 -2.89 19.23 4.36
CA PRO A 160 -2.97 20.39 5.23
C PRO A 160 -2.35 21.61 4.55
N GLU A 161 -3.08 22.73 4.58
CA GLU A 161 -2.58 24.02 4.10
C GLU A 161 -1.86 24.73 5.23
N PHE A 162 -0.66 25.22 4.96
CA PHE A 162 0.16 26.02 5.86
C PHE A 162 0.26 27.43 5.37
N THR A 163 0.15 28.36 6.29
CA THR A 163 0.26 29.81 6.02
C THR A 163 1.27 30.40 6.98
N TYR A 164 2.27 31.13 6.45
CA TYR A 164 3.30 31.82 7.24
C TYR A 164 3.39 33.28 6.85
N ARG A 165 3.57 34.18 7.85
CA ARG A 165 3.79 35.62 7.68
C ARG A 165 5.01 36.03 8.47
N LEU A 166 5.76 37.01 7.94
CA LEU A 166 6.85 37.65 8.68
C LEU A 166 6.31 38.38 9.90
N ALA A 167 6.92 38.10 11.04
CA ALA A 167 6.66 38.73 12.33
C ALA A 167 8.01 39.17 12.92
N GLY A 168 8.50 40.33 12.45
CA GLY A 168 9.87 40.77 12.71
C GLY A 168 10.88 39.85 11.99
N ASN A 169 11.77 39.22 12.73
CA ASN A 169 12.75 38.25 12.21
C ASN A 169 12.25 36.78 12.20
N ASP A 170 11.03 36.56 12.65
CA ASP A 170 10.41 35.26 12.76
C ASP A 170 9.29 35.08 11.73
N LEU A 171 8.78 33.85 11.60
CA LEU A 171 7.56 33.57 10.84
C LEU A 171 6.47 33.09 11.79
N ALA A 172 5.33 33.74 11.78
CA ALA A 172 4.11 33.31 12.42
C ALA A 172 3.31 32.43 11.46
N GLY A 173 3.01 31.22 11.83
CA GLY A 173 2.32 30.25 10.99
C GLY A 173 1.00 29.76 11.56
N THR A 174 0.08 29.41 10.68
CA THR A 174 -1.16 28.70 10.99
C THR A 174 -1.33 27.57 10.02
N THR A 175 -2.02 26.51 10.46
CA THR A 175 -2.48 25.43 9.58
C THR A 175 -3.98 25.28 9.72
N ARG A 176 -4.63 24.92 8.62
CA ARG A 176 -6.07 24.64 8.63
C ARG A 176 -6.26 23.13 8.59
N ASP A 177 -6.80 22.58 9.66
CA ASP A 177 -7.25 21.19 9.73
C ASP A 177 -8.68 21.10 10.29
N SER A 178 -9.22 19.87 10.35
CA SER A 178 -10.58 19.62 10.83
C SER A 178 -10.81 19.87 12.33
N THR A 179 -9.74 20.06 13.11
CA THR A 179 -9.79 20.17 14.59
C THR A 179 -9.65 21.60 15.09
N GLY A 180 -9.27 22.53 14.26
CA GLY A 180 -9.06 23.94 14.60
C GLY A 180 -7.87 24.53 13.85
N GLU A 181 -7.51 25.78 14.20
CA GLU A 181 -6.34 26.47 13.64
C GLU A 181 -5.23 26.51 14.69
N PRO A 182 -4.33 25.52 14.75
CA PRO A 182 -3.14 25.60 15.58
C PRO A 182 -2.20 26.68 15.06
N HIS A 183 -1.41 27.27 15.94
CA HIS A 183 -0.48 28.33 15.64
C HIS A 183 0.95 27.90 15.89
N VAL A 184 1.88 28.44 15.11
CA VAL A 184 3.32 28.28 15.32
C VAL A 184 4.03 29.60 15.11
N THR A 185 5.05 29.84 15.92
CA THR A 185 6.08 30.84 15.61
C THR A 185 7.37 30.07 15.35
N VAL A 186 7.95 30.24 14.16
CA VAL A 186 9.23 29.64 13.80
C VAL A 186 10.28 30.72 13.68
N SER A 187 11.39 30.54 14.40
CA SER A 187 12.54 31.43 14.35
C SER A 187 13.57 30.94 13.35
N ARG A 188 14.40 31.85 12.82
CA ARG A 188 15.52 31.46 11.96
C ARG A 188 16.49 30.57 12.72
N THR A 189 16.91 29.48 12.07
CA THR A 189 17.85 28.52 12.66
C THR A 189 18.82 28.01 11.60
N ALA A 190 20.07 27.81 12.00
CA ALA A 190 21.07 27.10 11.19
C ALA A 190 21.23 25.63 11.61
N ASP A 191 20.57 25.21 12.71
CA ASP A 191 20.84 23.97 13.40
C ASP A 191 19.87 22.84 13.03
N LEU A 192 19.14 22.93 11.91
CA LEU A 192 18.27 21.85 11.45
C LEU A 192 19.11 20.65 11.05
N ARG A 193 18.81 19.50 11.67
CA ARG A 193 19.57 18.27 11.44
C ARG A 193 19.24 17.70 10.07
N GLN A 194 20.21 17.73 9.18
CA GLN A 194 20.19 16.96 7.94
C GLN A 194 20.55 15.51 8.25
N VAL A 195 19.71 14.60 7.81
CA VAL A 195 19.92 13.17 7.94
C VAL A 195 20.21 12.62 6.57
N GLY A 196 21.41 12.09 6.40
CA GLY A 196 21.72 11.21 5.27
C GLY A 196 20.78 10.02 5.38
N CYS A 197 20.13 9.68 4.27
CA CYS A 197 19.37 8.43 4.15
C CYS A 197 20.24 7.44 3.36
N PRO A 198 21.36 6.96 3.91
CA PRO A 198 22.14 5.95 3.22
C PRO A 198 21.24 4.71 3.10
N ARG A 199 21.19 4.15 1.92
CA ARG A 199 20.67 2.79 1.79
C ARG A 199 21.50 1.89 2.69
N LEU A 200 20.86 0.97 3.40
CA LEU A 200 21.60 -0.08 4.06
C LEU A 200 22.43 -0.83 2.99
N PRO A 201 23.68 -1.17 3.31
CA PRO A 201 24.51 -1.90 2.35
C PRO A 201 23.80 -3.21 1.95
N PRO A 202 23.94 -3.63 0.69
CA PRO A 202 23.40 -4.91 0.26
C PRO A 202 23.89 -6.02 1.18
N VAL A 203 22.97 -6.89 1.61
CA VAL A 203 23.34 -8.05 2.43
C VAL A 203 24.19 -9.02 1.61
N ALA A 204 25.26 -9.54 2.23
CA ALA A 204 26.20 -10.43 1.55
C ALA A 204 25.51 -11.75 1.15
N VAL A 205 25.65 -12.12 -0.12
CA VAL A 205 25.20 -13.42 -0.65
C VAL A 205 26.10 -14.52 -0.08
N PRO A 206 25.57 -15.70 0.31
CA PRO A 206 26.41 -16.83 0.70
C PRO A 206 27.34 -17.23 -0.44
N THR A 207 28.62 -17.38 -0.15
CA THR A 207 29.66 -17.70 -1.14
C THR A 207 30.19 -19.12 -1.03
N GLY A 208 29.91 -19.79 0.11
CA GLY A 208 30.42 -21.13 0.42
C GLY A 208 29.41 -22.24 0.24
N ALA A 209 29.88 -23.48 0.14
CA ALA A 209 29.03 -24.67 0.14
C ALA A 209 28.42 -24.97 1.52
N ALA A 210 29.07 -24.49 2.60
CA ALA A 210 28.62 -24.59 3.97
C ALA A 210 28.06 -23.26 4.45
N ARG A 211 27.17 -23.32 5.41
CA ARG A 211 26.53 -22.18 6.07
C ARG A 211 27.54 -21.47 6.95
N ASP A 212 27.67 -20.16 6.82
CA ASP A 212 28.51 -19.27 7.63
C ASP A 212 27.71 -18.24 8.45
N ARG A 213 26.39 -18.23 8.30
CA ARG A 213 25.42 -17.43 9.10
C ARG A 213 24.19 -18.27 9.40
N LEU A 214 23.43 -17.86 10.41
CA LEU A 214 22.32 -18.62 10.94
C LEU A 214 22.75 -20.05 11.30
N LEU A 215 23.92 -20.14 11.94
CA LEU A 215 24.49 -21.41 12.39
C LEU A 215 23.57 -22.04 13.47
N ALA A 216 23.61 -23.36 13.60
CA ALA A 216 22.88 -24.01 14.69
C ALA A 216 23.37 -23.51 16.07
N THR A 217 24.66 -23.22 16.21
CA THR A 217 25.24 -22.63 17.43
C THR A 217 24.65 -21.26 17.74
N GLU A 218 24.40 -20.42 16.73
CA GLU A 218 23.75 -19.11 16.90
C GLU A 218 22.28 -19.27 17.28
N LEU A 219 21.54 -20.16 16.59
CA LEU A 219 20.12 -20.41 16.88
C LEU A 219 19.89 -21.05 18.24
N LEU A 220 20.87 -21.80 18.79
CA LEU A 220 20.81 -22.43 20.10
C LEU A 220 21.29 -21.50 21.22
N ASP A 221 21.97 -20.40 20.90
CA ASP A 221 22.45 -19.42 21.88
C ASP A 221 21.33 -18.41 22.21
N PRO A 222 20.84 -18.38 23.45
CA PRO A 222 19.80 -17.44 23.87
C PRO A 222 20.27 -15.97 23.88
N ALA A 223 21.56 -15.71 23.90
CA ALA A 223 22.13 -14.37 23.89
C ALA A 223 22.33 -13.81 22.48
N TRP A 224 22.27 -14.65 21.44
CA TRP A 224 22.45 -14.19 20.06
C TRP A 224 21.21 -13.51 19.53
N ALA A 225 21.30 -12.26 19.12
CA ALA A 225 20.18 -11.49 18.55
C ALA A 225 20.30 -11.28 17.03
N GLY A 226 21.50 -11.43 16.49
CA GLY A 226 21.86 -11.08 15.12
C GLY A 226 21.94 -9.57 14.90
N ASP A 227 22.87 -9.15 14.03
CA ASP A 227 23.21 -7.74 13.80
C ASP A 227 22.31 -7.04 12.78
N GLY A 228 21.39 -7.75 12.13
CA GLY A 228 20.53 -7.23 11.06
C GLY A 228 19.94 -8.33 10.19
N PRO A 229 19.27 -7.97 9.12
CA PRO A 229 18.84 -8.93 8.11
C PRO A 229 20.03 -9.60 7.45
N VAL A 230 19.86 -10.85 7.03
CA VAL A 230 20.81 -11.63 6.22
C VAL A 230 20.22 -11.93 4.85
N HIS A 231 21.05 -12.34 3.90
CA HIS A 231 20.54 -12.74 2.57
C HIS A 231 19.53 -13.88 2.68
N ASN A 232 18.48 -13.82 1.89
CA ASN A 232 17.37 -14.78 1.97
C ASN A 232 17.79 -16.23 1.70
N ASP A 233 18.88 -16.46 0.94
CA ASP A 233 19.40 -17.79 0.69
C ASP A 233 19.86 -18.53 1.97
N TYR A 234 20.15 -17.78 3.06
CA TYR A 234 20.42 -18.41 4.35
C TYR A 234 19.20 -19.10 4.99
N PHE A 235 18.01 -18.84 4.48
CA PHE A 235 16.78 -19.52 4.89
C PHE A 235 16.46 -20.75 4.02
N MET A 236 17.38 -21.11 3.11
CA MET A 236 17.22 -22.24 2.21
C MET A 236 18.32 -23.30 2.43
N PRO A 237 18.13 -24.54 1.94
CA PRO A 237 19.16 -25.58 2.00
C PRO A 237 20.45 -25.13 1.31
N MET A 238 21.58 -25.29 2.00
CA MET A 238 22.90 -25.10 1.39
C MET A 238 23.30 -26.33 0.54
N ALA A 239 24.38 -26.23 -0.24
CA ALA A 239 24.77 -27.28 -1.19
C ALA A 239 25.01 -28.65 -0.53
N ALA A 240 25.37 -28.71 0.75
CA ALA A 240 25.59 -29.95 1.51
C ALA A 240 24.34 -30.46 2.25
N ALA A 241 23.17 -29.88 1.99
CA ALA A 241 21.93 -30.29 2.64
C ALA A 241 21.49 -31.70 2.23
N ALA A 242 20.90 -32.42 3.17
CA ALA A 242 20.31 -33.73 3.03
C ALA A 242 18.83 -33.70 3.47
N PRO A 243 18.02 -34.71 3.16
CA PRO A 243 16.69 -34.84 3.71
C PRO A 243 16.68 -34.73 5.25
N ALA A 244 15.62 -34.20 5.81
CA ALA A 244 15.51 -34.03 7.26
C ALA A 244 15.63 -35.37 7.98
N TRP A 245 16.42 -35.41 9.05
CA TRP A 245 16.58 -36.58 9.90
C TRP A 245 15.46 -36.74 10.90
N HIS A 246 14.84 -35.64 11.28
CA HIS A 246 13.78 -35.56 12.29
C HIS A 246 12.46 -35.09 11.68
N THR A 247 11.37 -35.35 12.39
CA THR A 247 10.04 -34.90 12.03
C THR A 247 9.52 -33.94 13.11
N LEU A 248 8.86 -32.87 12.69
CA LEU A 248 8.19 -31.95 13.60
C LEU A 248 6.68 -32.15 13.52
N ARG A 249 6.06 -32.35 14.69
CA ARG A 249 4.63 -32.56 14.81
C ARG A 249 4.13 -32.04 16.13
N GLY A 250 3.35 -30.99 16.13
CA GLY A 250 2.85 -30.38 17.36
C GLY A 250 2.78 -28.85 17.29
N SER A 251 2.70 -28.22 18.45
CA SER A 251 2.60 -26.77 18.54
C SER A 251 3.94 -26.10 18.85
N LEU A 252 4.15 -24.98 18.19
CA LEU A 252 5.22 -24.02 18.49
C LEU A 252 4.58 -22.76 19.08
N SER A 253 4.98 -22.40 20.28
CA SER A 253 4.52 -21.19 20.97
C SER A 253 5.66 -20.22 21.15
N MET A 254 5.38 -18.96 20.90
CA MET A 254 6.28 -17.84 20.97
C MET A 254 5.68 -16.82 21.94
N PRO A 255 6.37 -16.45 23.03
CA PRO A 255 5.92 -15.40 23.94
C PRO A 255 5.93 -14.04 23.24
N VAL A 256 5.32 -13.04 23.86
CA VAL A 256 5.41 -11.67 23.37
C VAL A 256 6.88 -11.23 23.33
N PHE A 257 7.35 -10.85 22.17
CA PHE A 257 8.68 -10.29 21.99
C PHE A 257 8.64 -9.14 20.98
N GLN A 258 9.65 -8.30 21.02
CA GLN A 258 9.79 -7.16 20.14
C GLN A 258 10.91 -7.41 19.13
N LEU A 259 10.62 -7.23 17.84
CA LEU A 259 11.61 -7.31 16.78
C LEU A 259 12.50 -6.07 16.78
N SER A 260 13.76 -6.24 16.42
CA SER A 260 14.60 -5.12 15.97
C SER A 260 14.06 -4.59 14.64
N SER A 261 14.23 -3.32 14.38
CA SER A 261 13.73 -2.70 13.16
C SER A 261 14.63 -1.60 12.63
N ALA A 262 14.66 -1.45 11.32
CA ALA A 262 15.33 -0.34 10.64
C ALA A 262 14.43 0.23 9.54
N TYR A 263 14.25 1.54 9.54
CA TYR A 263 13.50 2.21 8.50
C TYR A 263 14.35 2.39 7.24
N GLN A 264 13.88 1.84 6.13
CA GLN A 264 14.60 1.89 4.86
C GLN A 264 14.46 3.22 4.11
N GLY A 265 13.53 4.05 4.53
CA GLY A 265 13.44 5.43 4.03
C GLY A 265 14.57 6.32 4.52
N CYS A 266 15.16 6.02 5.69
CA CYS A 266 16.25 6.80 6.27
C CYS A 266 16.95 6.03 7.39
N ALA A 267 18.16 5.56 7.16
CA ALA A 267 18.93 4.84 8.17
C ALA A 267 19.15 5.71 9.42
N GLY A 268 18.96 5.10 10.59
CA GLY A 268 19.10 5.78 11.89
C GLY A 268 17.82 6.43 12.41
N LEU A 269 16.70 6.37 11.68
CA LEU A 269 15.39 6.69 12.25
C LEU A 269 14.82 5.48 12.99
N PRO A 270 14.26 5.68 14.19
CA PRO A 270 13.56 4.62 14.88
C PRO A 270 12.35 4.17 14.08
N SER A 271 12.18 2.88 13.92
CA SER A 271 11.00 2.26 13.34
C SER A 271 10.15 1.63 14.44
N PRO A 272 8.81 1.70 14.36
CA PRO A 272 7.98 0.95 15.30
C PRO A 272 8.28 -0.54 15.17
N SER A 273 8.75 -1.15 16.24
CA SER A 273 8.97 -2.59 16.28
C SER A 273 7.65 -3.32 16.45
N PRO A 274 7.31 -4.29 15.59
CA PRO A 274 6.18 -5.15 15.85
C PRO A 274 6.45 -6.02 17.09
N ALA A 275 5.51 -6.04 18.01
CA ALA A 275 5.48 -7.04 19.06
C ALA A 275 4.66 -8.23 18.57
N LEU A 276 5.25 -9.40 18.59
CA LEU A 276 4.62 -10.63 18.10
C LEU A 276 4.45 -11.63 19.24
N ALA A 277 3.34 -12.30 19.24
CA ALA A 277 3.11 -13.50 20.05
C ALA A 277 2.19 -14.41 19.26
N PHE A 278 2.54 -15.67 19.11
CA PHE A 278 1.64 -16.61 18.49
C PHE A 278 1.86 -18.04 18.99
N THR A 279 0.86 -18.87 18.80
CA THR A 279 0.97 -20.32 18.88
C THR A 279 0.47 -20.90 17.58
N ALA A 280 1.26 -21.73 16.94
CA ALA A 280 0.92 -22.38 15.68
C ALA A 280 1.23 -23.86 15.73
N VAL A 281 0.37 -24.66 15.09
CA VAL A 281 0.55 -26.10 14.94
C VAL A 281 1.14 -26.39 13.58
N PHE A 282 2.20 -27.20 13.56
CA PHE A 282 2.90 -27.61 12.34
C PHE A 282 3.04 -29.13 12.28
N PHE A 283 3.16 -29.63 11.06
CA PHE A 283 3.60 -31.00 10.81
C PHE A 283 4.56 -31.05 9.62
N THR A 284 5.47 -32.01 9.67
CA THR A 284 6.36 -32.34 8.56
C THR A 284 5.63 -33.27 7.57
N HIS A 285 5.69 -32.94 6.27
CA HIS A 285 5.15 -33.77 5.18
C HIS A 285 6.13 -33.76 4.00
N GLY A 286 6.83 -34.89 3.81
CA GLY A 286 7.97 -34.92 2.90
C GLY A 286 9.07 -33.97 3.33
N ASP A 287 9.51 -33.11 2.43
CA ASP A 287 10.46 -32.04 2.68
C ASP A 287 9.80 -30.70 3.09
N HIS A 288 8.49 -30.71 3.39
CA HIS A 288 7.75 -29.52 3.75
C HIS A 288 7.45 -29.45 5.25
N LEU A 289 7.48 -28.22 5.77
CA LEU A 289 6.91 -27.84 7.06
C LEU A 289 5.56 -27.17 6.82
N VAL A 290 4.48 -27.80 7.26
CA VAL A 290 3.12 -27.38 6.93
C VAL A 290 2.42 -26.80 8.15
N PRO A 291 2.04 -25.51 8.16
CA PRO A 291 1.21 -24.93 9.21
C PRO A 291 -0.24 -25.37 9.04
N VAL A 292 -0.91 -25.71 10.14
CA VAL A 292 -2.33 -26.13 10.13
C VAL A 292 -3.26 -24.95 9.83
N VAL A 293 -2.95 -23.76 10.39
CA VAL A 293 -3.74 -22.55 10.19
C VAL A 293 -3.02 -21.62 9.23
N ARG A 294 -3.71 -21.22 8.15
CA ARG A 294 -3.17 -20.36 7.09
C ARG A 294 -4.05 -19.14 6.79
N THR A 295 -4.93 -18.81 7.70
CA THR A 295 -5.70 -17.57 7.67
C THR A 295 -4.98 -16.49 8.48
N ILE A 296 -5.53 -15.27 8.51
CA ILE A 296 -4.99 -14.19 9.34
C ILE A 296 -5.27 -14.53 10.81
N VAL A 297 -4.20 -14.68 11.60
CA VAL A 297 -4.28 -14.80 13.05
C VAL A 297 -3.85 -13.47 13.64
N TRP A 298 -4.77 -12.79 14.31
CA TRP A 298 -4.46 -11.49 14.90
C TRP A 298 -3.70 -11.64 16.20
N SER A 299 -2.66 -10.82 16.40
CA SER A 299 -1.95 -10.74 17.67
C SER A 299 -2.87 -10.24 18.79
N SER A 300 -2.57 -10.63 20.03
CA SER A 300 -3.38 -10.26 21.20
C SER A 300 -3.43 -8.75 21.44
N ASP A 301 -2.39 -8.00 21.03
CA ASP A 301 -2.34 -6.54 21.10
C ASP A 301 -3.00 -5.86 19.89
N GLY A 302 -3.41 -6.64 18.89
CA GLY A 302 -4.13 -6.19 17.72
C GLY A 302 -3.32 -5.34 16.73
N ARG A 303 -2.00 -5.24 16.89
CA ARG A 303 -1.13 -4.41 16.03
C ARG A 303 -0.86 -5.01 14.68
N PHE A 304 -0.74 -6.36 14.58
CA PHE A 304 -0.53 -7.07 13.33
C PHE A 304 -1.34 -8.36 13.29
N GLY A 305 -1.73 -8.76 12.08
CA GLY A 305 -2.14 -10.13 11.78
C GLY A 305 -0.95 -10.92 11.26
N LEU A 306 -0.92 -12.21 11.51
CA LEU A 306 0.07 -13.16 11.03
C LEU A 306 -0.57 -14.16 10.09
N ILE A 307 0.03 -14.37 8.92
CA ILE A 307 -0.29 -15.47 8.01
C ILE A 307 0.93 -16.35 7.87
N LEU A 308 0.77 -17.65 8.06
CA LEU A 308 1.80 -18.65 7.85
C LEU A 308 1.57 -19.37 6.52
N SER A 309 2.66 -19.71 5.84
CA SER A 309 2.62 -20.51 4.62
C SER A 309 3.56 -21.72 4.74
N PRO A 310 3.42 -22.75 3.89
CA PRO A 310 4.29 -23.91 3.93
C PRO A 310 5.74 -23.53 3.69
N GLY A 311 6.60 -24.16 4.47
CA GLY A 311 8.05 -24.02 4.40
C GLY A 311 8.73 -25.32 4.03
N ARG A 312 10.01 -25.44 4.35
CA ARG A 312 10.84 -26.60 4.06
C ARG A 312 11.53 -27.14 5.30
N VAL A 313 11.87 -28.42 5.27
CA VAL A 313 12.70 -29.09 6.28
C VAL A 313 13.82 -29.87 5.59
N TRP A 314 15.01 -29.82 6.20
CA TRP A 314 16.21 -30.49 5.72
C TRP A 314 17.20 -30.70 6.87
N SER A 315 18.34 -31.31 6.59
CA SER A 315 19.46 -31.38 7.55
C SER A 315 20.76 -30.94 6.89
N GLU A 316 21.62 -30.27 7.67
CA GLU A 316 22.97 -29.88 7.24
C GLU A 316 24.01 -30.45 8.22
N PRO A 317 25.25 -30.75 7.77
CA PRO A 317 26.27 -31.30 8.66
C PRO A 317 26.58 -30.43 9.88
N GLY A 318 26.42 -29.11 9.76
CA GLY A 318 26.64 -28.14 10.83
C GLY A 318 25.50 -27.98 11.84
N ASP A 319 24.39 -28.71 11.69
CA ASP A 319 23.20 -28.56 12.54
C ASP A 319 23.22 -29.42 13.81
N GLN A 320 24.41 -29.90 14.21
CA GLN A 320 24.65 -30.62 15.48
C GLN A 320 23.73 -31.86 15.66
N GLY A 321 23.45 -32.57 14.56
CA GLY A 321 22.56 -33.74 14.58
C GLY A 321 21.07 -33.40 14.59
N MET A 322 20.70 -32.14 14.47
CA MET A 322 19.32 -31.65 14.33
C MET A 322 18.94 -31.51 12.85
N SER A 323 17.67 -31.41 12.59
CA SER A 323 17.13 -30.96 11.31
C SER A 323 16.84 -29.45 11.36
N ARG A 324 16.79 -28.82 10.20
CA ARG A 324 16.48 -27.39 10.05
C ARG A 324 15.10 -27.23 9.42
N ALA A 325 14.41 -26.19 9.85
CA ALA A 325 13.17 -25.75 9.24
C ALA A 325 13.28 -24.27 8.83
N SER A 326 12.63 -23.95 7.73
CA SER A 326 12.38 -22.57 7.32
C SER A 326 10.98 -22.45 6.76
N PHE A 327 10.32 -21.32 7.03
CA PHE A 327 9.00 -21.05 6.49
C PHE A 327 8.77 -19.55 6.25
N PRO A 328 7.96 -19.22 5.23
CA PRO A 328 7.53 -17.86 4.98
C PRO A 328 6.38 -17.46 5.89
N PHE A 329 6.37 -16.21 6.33
CA PHE A 329 5.26 -15.61 7.06
C PHE A 329 4.98 -14.20 6.55
N VAL A 330 3.79 -13.70 6.87
CA VAL A 330 3.37 -12.35 6.48
C VAL A 330 2.77 -11.65 7.69
N LEU A 331 3.21 -10.43 7.95
CA LEU A 331 2.55 -9.52 8.86
C LEU A 331 1.55 -8.67 8.07
N VAL A 332 0.33 -8.57 8.58
CA VAL A 332 -0.77 -7.81 7.96
C VAL A 332 -1.13 -6.64 8.85
N ASN A 333 -1.11 -5.44 8.30
CA ASN A 333 -1.58 -4.25 9.01
C ASN A 333 -3.11 -4.32 9.17
N PRO A 334 -3.64 -4.14 10.40
CA PRO A 334 -5.08 -4.27 10.64
C PRO A 334 -5.93 -3.10 10.09
N ILE A 335 -5.31 -2.01 9.63
CA ILE A 335 -6.01 -0.80 9.20
C ILE A 335 -6.11 -0.73 7.69
N ASP A 336 -4.98 -0.93 6.98
CA ASP A 336 -4.86 -0.57 5.57
C ASP A 336 -4.51 -1.73 4.63
N ASN A 337 -4.45 -2.98 5.15
CA ASN A 337 -4.09 -4.18 4.39
C ASN A 337 -2.62 -4.21 3.89
N SER A 338 -1.76 -3.25 4.27
CA SER A 338 -0.34 -3.40 3.95
C SER A 338 0.25 -4.65 4.60
N THR A 339 1.19 -5.28 3.91
CA THR A 339 1.83 -6.52 4.37
C THR A 339 3.33 -6.37 4.42
N HIS A 340 3.97 -7.15 5.32
CA HIS A 340 5.41 -7.37 5.32
C HIS A 340 5.66 -8.86 5.16
N ASN A 341 6.35 -9.24 4.10
CA ASN A 341 6.76 -10.62 3.88
C ASN A 341 8.06 -10.91 4.62
N GLY A 342 8.07 -12.02 5.35
CA GLY A 342 9.19 -12.43 6.15
C GLY A 342 9.53 -13.90 6.02
N LEU A 343 10.70 -14.24 6.54
CA LEU A 343 11.24 -15.60 6.61
C LEU A 343 11.57 -15.94 8.05
N ALA A 344 11.30 -17.18 8.43
CA ALA A 344 11.61 -17.74 9.74
C ALA A 344 12.45 -19.01 9.58
N SER A 345 13.39 -19.27 10.51
CA SER A 345 14.19 -20.48 10.53
C SER A 345 14.56 -20.89 11.95
N PHE A 346 14.61 -22.18 12.20
CA PHE A 346 15.05 -22.79 13.45
C PHE A 346 15.63 -24.19 13.18
N VAL A 347 16.35 -24.75 14.15
CA VAL A 347 16.76 -26.17 14.14
C VAL A 347 15.96 -26.95 15.17
N PHE A 348 15.71 -28.25 14.88
CA PHE A 348 14.86 -29.08 15.71
C PHE A 348 15.29 -30.55 15.69
N ASP A 349 14.96 -31.26 16.78
CA ASP A 349 14.87 -32.71 16.82
C ASP A 349 13.44 -33.15 17.19
N ASP A 350 13.21 -34.42 17.44
CA ASP A 350 11.85 -34.95 17.69
C ASP A 350 11.23 -34.41 19.00
N THR A 351 12.02 -33.76 19.87
CA THR A 351 11.63 -33.35 21.23
C THR A 351 11.83 -31.87 21.53
N ARG A 352 12.73 -31.19 20.85
CA ARG A 352 13.09 -29.80 21.13
C ARG A 352 13.34 -28.99 19.88
N VAL A 353 13.30 -27.70 20.05
CA VAL A 353 13.59 -26.70 18.99
C VAL A 353 14.59 -25.67 19.53
N SER A 354 15.31 -25.04 18.64
CA SER A 354 16.12 -23.85 18.94
C SER A 354 15.23 -22.59 19.08
N HIS A 355 15.85 -21.44 19.27
CA HIS A 355 15.20 -20.16 19.06
C HIS A 355 14.77 -20.01 17.60
N LEU A 356 13.74 -19.22 17.35
CA LEU A 356 13.27 -18.85 16.01
C LEU A 356 13.99 -17.58 15.56
N ARG A 357 14.74 -17.67 14.49
CA ARG A 357 15.22 -16.50 13.76
C ARG A 357 14.15 -16.05 12.80
N VAL A 358 13.81 -14.75 12.82
CA VAL A 358 12.85 -14.13 11.90
C VAL A 358 13.46 -12.90 11.24
N GLN A 359 13.05 -12.63 10.00
CA GLN A 359 13.28 -11.35 9.35
C GLN A 359 12.15 -11.06 8.35
N GLY A 360 11.82 -9.77 8.16
CA GLY A 360 10.92 -9.27 7.13
C GLY A 360 11.58 -8.07 6.44
N THR A 361 11.80 -8.14 5.14
CA THR A 361 12.57 -7.15 4.37
C THR A 361 11.87 -6.78 3.06
N GLN A 362 10.54 -6.90 3.02
CA GLN A 362 9.69 -6.49 1.93
C GLN A 362 8.31 -6.11 2.49
N GLU A 363 7.78 -5.01 2.04
CA GLU A 363 6.44 -4.51 2.34
C GLU A 363 5.66 -4.21 1.06
N THR A 364 4.38 -3.91 1.23
CA THR A 364 3.47 -3.55 0.12
C THR A 364 2.95 -2.12 0.22
N ALA A 365 3.49 -1.31 1.13
CA ALA A 365 3.12 0.08 1.29
C ALA A 365 4.34 0.97 1.54
N ARG A 366 4.43 2.05 0.80
CA ARG A 366 5.54 3.00 0.84
C ARG A 366 5.79 3.63 2.23
N TRP A 367 4.73 3.80 3.03
CA TRP A 367 4.84 4.38 4.38
C TRP A 367 5.33 3.40 5.44
N SER A 368 5.50 2.13 5.09
CA SER A 368 5.92 1.06 6.01
C SER A 368 7.17 0.32 5.50
N ARG A 369 8.11 1.03 4.88
CA ARG A 369 9.40 0.47 4.41
C ARG A 369 10.34 0.20 5.58
N ASP A 370 10.02 -0.83 6.33
CA ASP A 370 10.74 -1.23 7.52
C ASP A 370 11.32 -2.64 7.34
N ASP A 371 12.60 -2.80 7.66
CA ASP A 371 13.16 -4.12 7.87
C ASP A 371 12.97 -4.53 9.32
N TYR A 372 12.56 -5.76 9.53
CA TYR A 372 12.38 -6.37 10.84
C TYR A 372 13.25 -7.60 10.97
N TRP A 373 13.87 -7.79 12.15
CA TRP A 373 14.60 -9.02 12.45
C TRP A 373 14.64 -9.29 13.93
N GLY A 374 14.88 -10.54 14.27
CA GLY A 374 15.05 -10.92 15.67
C GLY A 374 15.19 -12.42 15.86
N GLN A 375 15.52 -12.78 17.10
CA GLN A 375 15.56 -14.16 17.56
C GLN A 375 14.69 -14.33 18.79
N VAL A 376 13.87 -15.37 18.81
CA VAL A 376 12.82 -15.56 19.79
C VAL A 376 12.85 -16.96 20.35
N LEU A 377 12.67 -17.08 21.66
CA LEU A 377 12.48 -18.37 22.30
C LEU A 377 11.22 -19.04 21.78
N LEU A 378 11.34 -20.29 21.31
CA LEU A 378 10.21 -21.16 21.01
C LEU A 378 9.99 -22.18 22.12
N THR A 379 8.72 -22.41 22.43
CA THR A 379 8.31 -23.57 23.21
C THR A 379 7.67 -24.59 22.28
N TYR A 380 8.26 -25.78 22.19
CA TYR A 380 7.74 -26.89 21.39
C TYR A 380 6.99 -27.87 22.28
N MET A 381 5.78 -28.19 21.88
CA MET A 381 4.98 -29.26 22.46
C MET A 381 4.67 -30.31 21.39
N PRO A 382 5.43 -31.41 21.34
CA PRO A 382 5.09 -32.54 20.47
C PRO A 382 3.71 -33.07 20.80
N GLY A 383 2.94 -33.41 19.78
CA GLY A 383 1.59 -33.93 20.00
C GLY A 383 0.86 -34.37 18.75
N ALA A 384 -0.25 -35.06 18.97
CA ALA A 384 -1.15 -35.45 17.90
C ALA A 384 -1.89 -34.21 17.34
N ILE A 385 -2.12 -34.21 16.05
CA ILE A 385 -2.86 -33.15 15.35
C ILE A 385 -4.22 -33.74 14.96
N ALA A 386 -5.27 -32.99 15.29
CA ALA A 386 -6.62 -33.35 14.89
C ALA A 386 -6.72 -33.40 13.35
N ASP A 387 -7.40 -34.42 12.83
CA ASP A 387 -7.63 -34.59 11.38
C ASP A 387 -6.36 -34.61 10.52
N GLU A 388 -5.21 -34.97 11.07
CA GLU A 388 -3.91 -34.91 10.39
C GLU A 388 -3.91 -35.60 9.02
N ALA A 389 -4.56 -36.76 8.89
CA ALA A 389 -4.65 -37.45 7.61
C ALA A 389 -5.38 -36.63 6.53
N ARG A 390 -6.44 -35.92 6.92
CA ARG A 390 -7.16 -34.98 6.03
C ARG A 390 -6.28 -33.77 5.66
N LEU A 391 -5.57 -33.20 6.62
CA LEU A 391 -4.67 -32.05 6.37
C LEU A 391 -3.53 -32.43 5.42
N ARG A 392 -2.96 -33.63 5.55
CA ARG A 392 -1.94 -34.16 4.63
C ARG A 392 -2.50 -34.33 3.22
N ALA A 393 -3.67 -34.92 3.08
CA ALA A 393 -4.33 -35.11 1.80
C ALA A 393 -4.71 -33.76 1.14
N GLU A 394 -5.11 -32.78 1.93
CA GLU A 394 -5.40 -31.41 1.46
C GLU A 394 -4.13 -30.72 0.97
N PHE A 395 -3.02 -30.89 1.68
CA PHE A 395 -1.73 -30.35 1.24
C PHE A 395 -1.22 -31.04 -0.04
N ASP A 396 -1.32 -32.35 -0.15
CA ASP A 396 -1.02 -33.06 -1.39
C ASP A 396 -1.89 -32.62 -2.57
N ARG A 397 -3.15 -32.29 -2.29
CA ARG A 397 -4.04 -31.67 -3.30
C ARG A 397 -3.55 -30.28 -3.70
N GLU A 398 -3.14 -29.46 -2.75
CA GLU A 398 -2.60 -28.12 -3.00
C GLU A 398 -1.40 -28.18 -3.95
N LEU A 399 -0.43 -29.06 -3.66
CA LEU A 399 0.76 -29.24 -4.51
C LEU A 399 0.39 -29.64 -5.96
N ARG A 400 -0.62 -30.50 -6.12
CA ARG A 400 -1.09 -30.90 -7.47
C ARG A 400 -1.82 -29.78 -8.22
N LEU A 401 -2.39 -28.83 -7.50
CA LEU A 401 -3.16 -27.72 -8.07
C LEU A 401 -2.32 -26.46 -8.26
N GLU A 402 -1.04 -26.51 -7.96
CA GLU A 402 -0.15 -25.37 -8.20
C GLU A 402 -0.05 -25.01 -9.67
N THR A 403 -0.17 -23.71 -10.00
CA THR A 403 0.09 -23.24 -11.35
C THR A 403 1.57 -23.48 -11.71
N PRO A 404 1.89 -24.06 -12.87
CA PRO A 404 3.27 -24.18 -13.31
C PRO A 404 3.95 -22.82 -13.38
N ILE A 405 5.10 -22.68 -12.71
CA ILE A 405 5.91 -21.44 -12.74
C ILE A 405 7.11 -21.68 -13.64
N LYS A 406 7.38 -20.71 -14.52
CA LYS A 406 8.60 -20.63 -15.34
C LYS A 406 9.32 -19.31 -15.10
N PRO A 407 10.66 -19.28 -15.19
CA PRO A 407 11.40 -18.04 -15.10
C PRO A 407 11.10 -17.15 -16.31
N TRP A 408 11.30 -15.86 -16.16
CA TRP A 408 11.09 -14.86 -17.22
C TRP A 408 11.86 -15.17 -18.50
N SER A 409 13.07 -15.70 -18.36
CA SER A 409 13.92 -16.13 -19.48
C SER A 409 13.36 -17.30 -20.31
N ALA A 410 12.33 -17.99 -19.81
CA ALA A 410 11.67 -19.07 -20.55
C ALA A 410 10.54 -18.59 -21.46
N LEU A 411 10.27 -17.28 -21.53
CA LEU A 411 9.36 -16.72 -22.53
C LEU A 411 9.88 -17.01 -23.94
N PRO A 412 8.99 -17.16 -24.94
CA PRO A 412 9.39 -17.48 -26.32
C PRO A 412 10.43 -16.51 -26.87
N ALA A 413 11.46 -17.01 -27.53
CA ALA A 413 12.55 -16.20 -28.11
C ALA A 413 12.07 -15.24 -29.20
N THR A 414 10.85 -15.45 -29.73
CA THR A 414 10.18 -14.52 -30.65
C THR A 414 9.70 -13.23 -29.96
N THR A 415 9.61 -13.21 -28.62
CA THR A 415 9.24 -12.02 -27.89
C THR A 415 10.39 -11.03 -27.89
N PRO A 416 10.22 -9.78 -28.39
CA PRO A 416 11.30 -8.81 -28.44
C PRO A 416 11.88 -8.54 -27.05
N SER A 417 13.19 -8.71 -26.87
CA SER A 417 13.87 -8.53 -25.59
C SER A 417 13.69 -7.14 -24.99
N LEU A 418 13.53 -6.13 -25.84
CA LEU A 418 13.27 -4.75 -25.43
C LEU A 418 11.97 -4.60 -24.65
N TRP A 419 10.89 -5.29 -25.06
CA TRP A 419 9.61 -5.26 -24.38
C TRP A 419 9.63 -5.97 -23.06
N LEU A 420 10.35 -7.08 -22.98
CA LEU A 420 10.51 -7.83 -21.77
C LEU A 420 11.33 -7.05 -20.72
N ALA A 421 12.32 -6.29 -21.15
CA ALA A 421 13.10 -5.42 -20.27
C ALA A 421 12.26 -4.26 -19.73
N ALA A 422 11.42 -3.65 -20.59
CA ALA A 422 10.58 -2.51 -20.25
C ALA A 422 9.24 -2.89 -19.57
N PHE A 423 9.00 -4.16 -19.27
CA PHE A 423 7.70 -4.67 -18.80
C PHE A 423 7.13 -3.90 -17.61
N ASP A 424 7.95 -3.54 -16.66
CA ASP A 424 7.53 -2.83 -15.43
C ASP A 424 7.44 -1.31 -15.60
N GLY A 425 7.70 -0.80 -16.79
CA GLY A 425 7.59 0.62 -17.13
C GLY A 425 8.57 1.49 -16.36
N SER A 426 8.05 2.59 -15.83
CA SER A 426 8.81 3.55 -15.04
C SER A 426 8.95 3.18 -13.57
N ALA A 427 8.46 2.01 -13.12
CA ALA A 427 8.63 1.57 -11.76
C ALA A 427 10.11 1.29 -11.44
N ALA A 428 10.59 1.81 -10.32
CA ALA A 428 11.94 1.49 -9.87
C ALA A 428 12.01 0.00 -9.46
N PRO A 429 13.09 -0.71 -9.78
CA PRO A 429 13.21 -2.13 -9.41
C PRO A 429 13.00 -2.39 -7.92
N ASP A 430 13.46 -1.49 -7.06
CA ASP A 430 13.33 -1.58 -5.59
C ASP A 430 11.88 -1.40 -5.11
N ASP A 431 10.99 -0.84 -5.94
CA ASP A 431 9.58 -0.64 -5.61
C ASP A 431 8.73 -1.85 -6.03
N ILE A 432 9.29 -2.82 -6.78
CA ILE A 432 8.56 -3.97 -7.31
C ILE A 432 8.84 -5.19 -6.46
N SER A 433 7.81 -5.75 -5.85
CA SER A 433 7.92 -7.01 -5.11
C SER A 433 7.78 -8.23 -6.02
N ALA A 434 6.85 -8.21 -6.97
CA ALA A 434 6.68 -9.28 -7.95
C ALA A 434 6.01 -8.77 -9.23
N SER A 435 6.42 -9.28 -10.39
CA SER A 435 5.75 -9.04 -11.67
C SER A 435 5.85 -10.26 -12.60
N GLY A 436 4.91 -10.36 -13.54
CA GLY A 436 4.90 -11.48 -14.45
C GLY A 436 3.70 -11.55 -15.40
N LEU A 437 3.68 -12.63 -16.18
CA LEU A 437 2.64 -12.95 -17.16
C LEU A 437 2.03 -14.31 -16.88
N VAL A 438 0.74 -14.42 -17.14
CA VAL A 438 0.02 -15.71 -17.19
C VAL A 438 -0.36 -15.97 -18.64
N ILE A 439 0.19 -17.04 -19.22
CA ILE A 439 -0.01 -17.42 -20.61
C ILE A 439 -0.44 -18.89 -20.64
N ASP A 440 -1.64 -19.16 -21.13
CA ASP A 440 -2.19 -20.51 -21.29
C ASP A 440 -2.04 -21.37 -20.02
N GLY A 441 -2.31 -20.79 -18.84
CA GLY A 441 -2.23 -21.46 -17.54
C GLY A 441 -0.82 -21.64 -16.98
N VAL A 442 0.19 -21.03 -17.58
CA VAL A 442 1.58 -21.01 -17.08
C VAL A 442 1.93 -19.63 -16.59
N LEU A 443 2.52 -19.54 -15.41
CA LEU A 443 2.95 -18.31 -14.77
C LEU A 443 4.44 -18.04 -15.07
N TYR A 444 4.73 -16.99 -15.83
CA TYR A 444 6.07 -16.53 -16.12
C TYR A 444 6.41 -15.38 -15.18
N VAL A 445 7.34 -15.59 -14.26
CA VAL A 445 7.68 -14.63 -13.20
C VAL A 445 8.98 -13.93 -13.54
N LYS A 446 8.96 -12.58 -13.53
CA LYS A 446 10.16 -11.77 -13.72
C LYS A 446 11.05 -11.79 -12.48
N GLY A 447 10.46 -11.91 -11.28
CA GLY A 447 11.12 -12.10 -10.01
C GLY A 447 10.17 -11.86 -8.83
N CYS A 448 10.59 -12.33 -7.67
CA CYS A 448 10.04 -11.95 -6.37
C CYS A 448 11.18 -11.34 -5.57
N HIS A 449 11.08 -10.06 -5.23
CA HIS A 449 12.21 -9.29 -4.72
C HIS A 449 11.97 -8.82 -3.29
N THR A 450 13.04 -8.82 -2.51
CA THR A 450 13.12 -8.16 -1.22
C THR A 450 14.45 -7.43 -1.11
N ARG A 451 14.64 -6.58 -0.11
CA ARG A 451 15.93 -5.92 0.14
C ARG A 451 17.04 -6.89 0.54
N SER A 452 16.67 -8.08 1.03
CA SER A 452 17.60 -9.15 1.40
C SER A 452 17.83 -10.20 0.29
N GLY A 453 17.56 -9.85 -0.97
CA GLY A 453 17.72 -10.71 -2.13
C GLY A 453 16.41 -11.31 -2.63
N PRO A 454 16.48 -12.21 -3.62
CA PRO A 454 15.30 -12.91 -4.13
C PRO A 454 14.55 -13.64 -3.00
N TYR A 455 13.20 -13.58 -3.04
CA TYR A 455 12.39 -14.24 -2.04
C TYR A 455 12.24 -15.74 -2.40
N PRO A 456 12.78 -16.65 -1.59
CA PRO A 456 12.87 -18.07 -1.98
C PRO A 456 11.52 -18.78 -2.05
N TYR A 457 10.52 -18.27 -1.35
CA TYR A 457 9.16 -18.77 -1.36
C TYR A 457 8.24 -17.91 -2.24
N CYS A 458 8.68 -17.56 -3.43
CA CYS A 458 8.00 -16.65 -4.35
C CYS A 458 6.51 -16.98 -4.54
N ARG A 459 6.16 -18.27 -4.66
CA ARG A 459 4.77 -18.73 -4.75
C ARG A 459 3.94 -18.35 -3.53
N HIS A 460 4.54 -18.30 -2.36
CA HIS A 460 3.89 -18.03 -1.08
C HIS A 460 4.04 -16.57 -0.62
N MET A 461 4.70 -15.72 -1.41
CA MET A 461 4.76 -14.29 -1.16
C MET A 461 3.35 -13.71 -1.28
N ARG A 462 2.89 -13.06 -0.21
CA ARG A 462 1.55 -12.48 -0.17
C ARG A 462 1.61 -10.97 -0.24
N HIS A 463 0.69 -10.43 -1.00
CA HIS A 463 0.65 -9.00 -1.25
C HIS A 463 -0.62 -8.41 -0.67
N GLY A 464 -0.50 -7.36 0.12
CA GLY A 464 -1.63 -6.50 0.45
C GLY A 464 -2.12 -5.87 -0.85
N ALA A 465 -3.13 -6.50 -1.45
CA ALA A 465 -3.55 -6.16 -2.80
C ALA A 465 -4.37 -4.86 -2.88
N PHE A 466 -4.68 -4.26 -1.72
CA PHE A 466 -5.51 -3.07 -1.63
C PHE A 466 -6.77 -3.19 -2.51
N SER A 467 -7.05 -2.21 -3.33
CA SER A 467 -8.27 -2.14 -4.13
C SER A 467 -8.38 -3.18 -5.25
N VAL A 468 -7.34 -3.97 -5.56
CA VAL A 468 -7.49 -5.17 -6.38
C VAL A 468 -8.51 -6.13 -5.75
N THR A 469 -8.68 -6.08 -4.43
CA THR A 469 -9.71 -6.83 -3.69
C THR A 469 -11.13 -6.52 -4.19
N LYS A 470 -11.42 -5.32 -4.68
CA LYS A 470 -12.74 -4.98 -5.22
C LYS A 470 -13.10 -5.86 -6.41
N SER A 471 -12.13 -6.11 -7.28
CA SER A 471 -12.33 -7.00 -8.44
C SER A 471 -12.24 -8.47 -8.04
N MET A 472 -11.17 -8.88 -7.34
CA MET A 472 -10.97 -10.26 -6.94
C MET A 472 -11.98 -10.76 -5.89
N GLY A 473 -12.48 -9.87 -5.04
CA GLY A 473 -13.41 -10.20 -3.96
C GLY A 473 -14.85 -9.77 -4.27
N ALA A 474 -15.14 -8.46 -4.31
CA ALA A 474 -16.50 -7.96 -4.41
C ALA A 474 -17.16 -8.29 -5.75
N ALA A 475 -16.48 -8.06 -6.88
CA ALA A 475 -17.02 -8.42 -8.19
C ALA A 475 -17.20 -9.93 -8.34
N VAL A 476 -16.21 -10.72 -7.90
CA VAL A 476 -16.31 -12.19 -7.92
C VAL A 476 -17.49 -12.69 -7.07
N ALA A 477 -17.71 -12.10 -5.90
CA ALA A 477 -18.84 -12.44 -5.05
C ALA A 477 -20.20 -12.17 -5.75
N LEU A 478 -20.36 -10.98 -6.35
CA LEU A 478 -21.60 -10.63 -7.03
C LEU A 478 -21.80 -11.46 -8.31
N LEU A 479 -20.75 -11.72 -9.07
CA LEU A 479 -20.79 -12.60 -10.24
C LEU A 479 -21.14 -14.04 -9.87
N ARG A 480 -20.71 -14.52 -8.69
CA ARG A 480 -21.10 -15.84 -8.18
C ARG A 480 -22.57 -15.86 -7.77
N LEU A 481 -23.02 -14.85 -7.04
CA LEU A 481 -24.44 -14.70 -6.69
C LEU A 481 -25.32 -14.69 -7.96
N ALA A 482 -24.89 -14.00 -9.01
CA ALA A 482 -25.61 -13.98 -10.29
C ALA A 482 -25.62 -15.37 -10.96
N ALA A 483 -24.54 -16.12 -10.90
CA ALA A 483 -24.52 -17.48 -11.42
C ALA A 483 -25.45 -18.44 -10.65
N LYS A 484 -25.68 -18.19 -9.35
CA LYS A 484 -26.58 -18.98 -8.50
C LYS A 484 -28.04 -18.57 -8.63
N TYR A 485 -28.33 -17.27 -8.65
CA TYR A 485 -29.71 -16.76 -8.46
C TYR A 485 -30.20 -15.95 -9.66
N GLY A 486 -29.40 -15.86 -10.70
CA GLY A 486 -29.69 -15.08 -11.92
C GLY A 486 -29.12 -13.66 -11.87
N ASP A 487 -28.93 -13.08 -13.06
CA ASP A 487 -28.30 -11.76 -13.24
C ASP A 487 -29.11 -10.61 -12.61
N GLY A 488 -30.39 -10.80 -12.31
CA GLY A 488 -31.22 -9.83 -11.61
C GLY A 488 -30.72 -9.44 -10.20
N VAL A 489 -29.81 -10.21 -9.60
CA VAL A 489 -29.18 -9.83 -8.34
C VAL A 489 -28.42 -8.50 -8.42
N PHE A 490 -27.95 -8.12 -9.62
CA PHE A 490 -27.30 -6.84 -9.84
C PHE A 490 -28.25 -5.64 -9.63
N ASP A 491 -29.56 -5.84 -9.80
CA ASP A 491 -30.61 -4.83 -9.62
C ASP A 491 -31.14 -4.78 -8.16
N ALA A 492 -30.65 -5.66 -7.29
CA ALA A 492 -31.02 -5.65 -5.87
C ALA A 492 -30.57 -4.32 -5.22
N LYS A 493 -31.42 -3.70 -4.43
CA LYS A 493 -31.14 -2.41 -3.79
C LYS A 493 -30.42 -2.62 -2.45
N ILE A 494 -29.40 -1.79 -2.17
CA ILE A 494 -28.68 -1.80 -0.90
C ILE A 494 -29.63 -1.66 0.28
N ALA A 495 -30.56 -0.72 0.22
CA ALA A 495 -31.50 -0.41 1.30
C ALA A 495 -32.46 -1.57 1.66
N ASP A 496 -32.63 -2.55 0.78
CA ASP A 496 -33.46 -3.73 1.07
C ASP A 496 -32.75 -4.73 2.00
N TYR A 497 -31.43 -4.62 2.15
CA TYR A 497 -30.59 -5.58 2.88
C TYR A 497 -29.80 -4.97 4.04
N VAL A 498 -29.55 -3.68 4.01
CA VAL A 498 -28.82 -2.94 5.05
C VAL A 498 -29.67 -1.78 5.54
N ALA A 499 -29.77 -1.62 6.86
CA ALA A 499 -30.44 -0.47 7.44
C ALA A 499 -29.62 0.81 7.16
N VAL A 500 -30.09 1.60 6.21
CA VAL A 500 -29.47 2.87 5.85
C VAL A 500 -29.85 3.94 6.86
N THR A 501 -28.88 4.45 7.61
CA THR A 501 -29.07 5.50 8.64
C THR A 501 -28.79 6.91 8.11
N ALA A 502 -28.42 7.06 6.83
CA ALA A 502 -28.16 8.36 6.21
C ALA A 502 -29.39 9.28 6.29
N THR A 503 -29.15 10.57 6.59
CA THR A 503 -30.21 11.58 6.72
C THR A 503 -30.68 12.16 5.38
N HIS A 504 -30.16 11.65 4.26
CA HIS A 504 -30.48 12.05 2.90
C HIS A 504 -30.87 10.82 2.05
N ASP A 505 -31.47 11.04 0.91
CA ASP A 505 -32.02 10.03 0.02
C ASP A 505 -30.98 9.45 -0.99
N GLY A 506 -29.69 9.77 -0.84
CA GLY A 506 -28.62 9.35 -1.77
C GLY A 506 -28.44 7.83 -1.90
N TRP A 507 -28.93 7.05 -0.93
CA TRP A 507 -28.90 5.59 -0.93
C TRP A 507 -30.21 4.93 -1.36
N GLN A 508 -31.30 5.69 -1.52
CA GLN A 508 -32.66 5.16 -1.64
C GLN A 508 -32.82 4.11 -2.74
N ASP A 509 -32.22 4.34 -3.91
CA ASP A 509 -32.37 3.48 -5.09
C ASP A 509 -31.06 2.89 -5.58
N VAL A 510 -30.02 2.92 -4.75
CA VAL A 510 -28.70 2.40 -5.10
C VAL A 510 -28.77 0.87 -5.21
N THR A 511 -28.43 0.37 -6.39
CA THR A 511 -28.35 -1.07 -6.67
C THR A 511 -26.98 -1.64 -6.37
N PHE A 512 -26.88 -2.97 -6.33
CA PHE A 512 -25.59 -3.66 -6.22
C PHE A 512 -24.68 -3.31 -7.40
N ALA A 513 -25.24 -3.20 -8.62
CA ALA A 513 -24.50 -2.78 -9.81
C ALA A 513 -23.97 -1.34 -9.67
N ASP A 514 -24.77 -0.40 -9.16
CA ASP A 514 -24.34 0.98 -8.95
C ASP A 514 -23.16 1.07 -7.97
N ALA A 515 -23.28 0.36 -6.84
CA ALA A 515 -22.24 0.33 -5.82
C ALA A 515 -20.95 -0.32 -6.35
N LEU A 516 -21.07 -1.44 -7.07
CA LEU A 516 -19.91 -2.11 -7.65
C LEU A 516 -19.27 -1.27 -8.78
N SER A 517 -20.06 -0.46 -9.48
CA SER A 517 -19.58 0.44 -10.55
C SER A 517 -19.17 1.82 -10.04
N MET A 518 -19.21 2.08 -8.72
CA MET A 518 -18.81 3.37 -8.13
C MET A 518 -19.62 4.57 -8.68
N VAL A 519 -20.89 4.36 -8.96
CA VAL A 519 -21.77 5.40 -9.52
C VAL A 519 -22.87 5.83 -8.52
N VAL A 520 -22.54 5.71 -7.25
CA VAL A 520 -23.39 6.12 -6.13
C VAL A 520 -23.23 7.61 -5.89
N PRO A 521 -24.34 8.39 -5.74
CA PRO A 521 -24.25 9.84 -5.53
C PRO A 521 -23.98 10.19 -4.07
N VAL A 522 -23.04 9.51 -3.42
CA VAL A 522 -22.67 9.71 -2.00
C VAL A 522 -21.15 9.74 -1.85
N GLY A 523 -20.66 10.68 -1.06
CA GLY A 523 -19.25 10.81 -0.74
C GLY A 523 -18.96 12.01 0.14
N ASP A 524 -17.69 12.29 0.42
CA ASP A 524 -17.23 13.34 1.35
C ASP A 524 -16.22 14.34 0.76
N ALA A 525 -15.71 14.10 -0.43
CA ALA A 525 -14.68 14.96 -1.04
C ALA A 525 -15.23 16.24 -1.71
N GLY A 526 -16.54 16.48 -1.60
CA GLY A 526 -17.23 17.63 -2.19
C GLY A 526 -17.73 17.40 -3.64
N PRO A 527 -18.59 18.29 -4.14
CA PRO A 527 -19.40 18.06 -5.33
C PRO A 527 -18.68 18.39 -6.66
N ARG A 528 -17.37 18.42 -6.69
CA ARG A 528 -16.62 18.69 -7.93
C ARG A 528 -16.66 17.49 -8.86
N ARG A 529 -17.21 17.65 -10.06
CA ARG A 529 -17.23 16.62 -11.11
C ARG A 529 -15.87 16.46 -11.81
N ASP A 530 -15.07 17.50 -11.80
CA ASP A 530 -13.78 17.61 -12.49
C ASP A 530 -12.57 17.23 -11.62
N TRP A 531 -12.77 16.43 -10.59
CA TRP A 531 -11.70 16.02 -9.70
C TRP A 531 -10.68 15.15 -10.44
N PRO A 532 -9.40 15.55 -10.49
CA PRO A 532 -8.39 14.88 -11.31
C PRO A 532 -7.93 13.53 -10.77
N GLN A 533 -8.39 13.13 -9.59
CA GLN A 533 -8.02 11.85 -8.96
C GLN A 533 -9.18 10.86 -9.00
N PRO A 534 -8.90 9.55 -9.15
CA PRO A 534 -9.94 8.53 -9.24
C PRO A 534 -10.66 8.29 -7.91
N ASP A 535 -10.02 8.59 -6.78
CA ASP A 535 -10.41 8.20 -5.43
C ASP A 535 -10.48 9.38 -4.43
N PRO A 536 -11.16 10.49 -4.77
CA PRO A 536 -11.20 11.65 -3.88
C PRO A 536 -11.88 11.35 -2.53
N ASP A 537 -12.85 10.43 -2.50
CA ASP A 537 -13.58 10.07 -1.30
C ASP A 537 -12.76 9.15 -0.38
N ASP A 538 -11.78 8.43 -0.89
CA ASP A 538 -10.84 7.62 -0.12
C ASP A 538 -9.65 8.43 0.45
N ASN A 539 -9.70 9.77 0.36
CA ASN A 539 -8.66 10.69 0.86
C ASN A 539 -9.22 11.77 1.79
N THR A 540 -10.36 11.52 2.42
CA THR A 540 -10.99 12.47 3.36
C THR A 540 -10.76 12.06 4.82
N PRO A 541 -10.86 13.00 5.77
CA PRO A 541 -10.81 12.67 7.20
C PRO A 541 -11.83 11.63 7.64
N LYS A 542 -13.06 11.67 7.08
CA LYS A 542 -14.09 10.67 7.38
C LYS A 542 -13.71 9.28 6.86
N PHE A 543 -13.06 9.19 5.71
CA PHE A 543 -12.57 7.93 5.21
C PHE A 543 -11.50 7.33 6.14
N PHE A 544 -10.58 8.15 6.64
CA PHE A 544 -9.57 7.68 7.59
C PHE A 544 -10.19 7.28 8.93
N ASP A 545 -11.23 7.97 9.41
CA ASP A 545 -12.02 7.54 10.56
C ASP A 545 -12.70 6.19 10.27
N TRP A 546 -13.34 6.05 9.11
CA TRP A 546 -13.94 4.80 8.65
C TRP A 546 -12.93 3.63 8.63
N MET A 547 -11.71 3.85 8.16
CA MET A 547 -10.67 2.82 8.13
C MET A 547 -10.35 2.29 9.53
N GLN A 548 -10.31 3.15 10.54
CA GLN A 548 -9.97 2.78 11.92
C GLN A 548 -11.10 2.05 12.66
N ARG A 549 -12.34 2.12 12.16
CA ARG A 549 -13.47 1.43 12.78
C ARG A 549 -13.30 -0.09 12.67
N ARG A 550 -13.67 -0.81 13.73
CA ARG A 550 -13.39 -2.25 13.86
C ARG A 550 -14.56 -3.13 13.49
N THR A 551 -15.78 -2.75 13.92
CA THR A 551 -16.99 -3.53 13.71
C THR A 551 -17.68 -3.16 12.40
N ALA A 552 -18.52 -4.06 11.89
CA ALA A 552 -19.34 -3.82 10.70
C ALA A 552 -20.29 -2.64 10.90
N TRP A 553 -20.91 -2.57 12.08
CA TRP A 553 -21.83 -1.48 12.41
C TRP A 553 -21.13 -0.12 12.43
N GLU A 554 -19.98 0.00 13.10
CA GLU A 554 -19.23 1.27 13.13
C GLU A 554 -18.81 1.74 11.74
N LYS A 555 -18.40 0.81 10.86
CA LYS A 555 -18.03 1.14 9.48
C LYS A 555 -19.23 1.61 8.65
N LEU A 556 -20.38 0.95 8.80
CA LEU A 556 -21.61 1.35 8.12
C LEU A 556 -22.09 2.70 8.63
N ASP A 557 -22.08 2.92 9.94
CA ASP A 557 -22.50 4.18 10.56
C ASP A 557 -21.69 5.36 10.02
N VAL A 558 -20.36 5.29 10.03
CA VAL A 558 -19.51 6.33 9.45
C VAL A 558 -19.79 6.48 7.94
N GLY A 559 -19.91 5.38 7.19
CA GLY A 559 -20.19 5.41 5.74
C GLY A 559 -21.50 6.13 5.41
N PHE A 560 -22.52 5.98 6.25
CA PHE A 560 -23.81 6.68 6.07
C PHE A 560 -23.78 8.15 6.47
N THR A 561 -22.73 8.64 7.11
CA THR A 561 -22.55 10.09 7.36
C THR A 561 -21.98 10.83 6.15
N PHE A 562 -21.55 10.15 5.09
CA PHE A 562 -21.09 10.78 3.85
C PHE A 562 -22.24 11.57 3.21
N GLY A 563 -21.93 12.70 2.62
CA GLY A 563 -22.93 13.60 2.04
C GLY A 563 -23.48 13.12 0.69
N LYS A 564 -24.65 13.64 0.31
CA LYS A 564 -25.21 13.44 -1.02
C LYS A 564 -24.61 14.43 -2.03
N TYR A 565 -24.20 13.93 -3.17
CA TYR A 565 -23.78 14.71 -4.32
C TYR A 565 -24.98 15.22 -5.13
N PRO A 566 -24.82 16.33 -5.91
CA PRO A 566 -25.91 16.96 -6.65
C PRO A 566 -26.32 16.22 -7.95
N TRP A 567 -25.62 15.14 -8.31
CA TRP A 567 -25.95 14.31 -9.47
C TRP A 567 -26.73 13.07 -9.09
N ALA A 568 -27.39 12.47 -10.07
CA ALA A 568 -28.11 11.22 -9.88
C ALA A 568 -27.16 10.00 -9.87
N ARG A 569 -27.64 8.88 -9.32
CA ARG A 569 -26.94 7.60 -9.45
C ARG A 569 -26.72 7.25 -10.93
N GLY A 570 -25.62 6.63 -11.24
CA GLY A 570 -25.31 6.24 -12.61
C GLY A 570 -24.70 7.36 -13.48
N GLU A 571 -24.56 8.60 -13.00
CA GLU A 571 -24.07 9.71 -13.81
C GLU A 571 -22.55 9.94 -13.70
N VAL A 572 -21.97 9.75 -12.53
CA VAL A 572 -20.58 10.09 -12.24
C VAL A 572 -19.90 8.97 -11.49
N VAL A 573 -18.73 8.56 -11.95
CA VAL A 573 -17.88 7.63 -11.19
C VAL A 573 -17.23 8.38 -10.04
N ARG A 574 -17.50 7.90 -8.82
CA ARG A 574 -16.87 8.41 -7.59
C ARG A 574 -16.37 7.23 -6.79
N TYR A 575 -15.07 7.01 -6.90
CA TYR A 575 -14.44 5.86 -6.28
C TYR A 575 -14.48 5.97 -4.76
N SER A 576 -15.05 4.94 -4.08
CA SER A 576 -15.19 4.91 -2.63
C SER A 576 -15.12 3.48 -2.08
N THR A 577 -14.16 3.25 -1.23
CA THR A 577 -13.97 1.98 -0.53
C THR A 577 -15.10 1.70 0.47
N ALA A 578 -15.62 2.74 1.13
CA ALA A 578 -16.74 2.60 2.05
C ALA A 578 -18.02 2.11 1.35
N VAL A 579 -18.27 2.56 0.10
CA VAL A 579 -19.39 2.08 -0.72
C VAL A 579 -19.24 0.59 -1.03
N THR A 580 -18.03 0.12 -1.33
CA THR A 580 -17.79 -1.31 -1.58
C THR A 580 -18.01 -2.15 -0.32
N PHE A 581 -17.67 -1.63 0.85
CA PHE A 581 -17.95 -2.33 2.12
C PHE A 581 -19.46 -2.40 2.39
N THR A 582 -20.20 -1.34 2.13
CA THR A 582 -21.67 -1.33 2.24
C THR A 582 -22.31 -2.36 1.30
N LEU A 583 -21.78 -2.48 0.07
CA LEU A 583 -22.18 -3.53 -0.87
C LEU A 583 -21.87 -4.92 -0.32
N ALA A 584 -20.69 -5.14 0.27
CA ALA A 584 -20.34 -6.43 0.88
C ALA A 584 -21.32 -6.83 2.00
N ALA A 585 -21.69 -5.88 2.86
CA ALA A 585 -22.70 -6.10 3.89
C ALA A 585 -24.07 -6.45 3.29
N ALA A 586 -24.47 -5.77 2.22
CA ALA A 586 -25.75 -6.04 1.55
C ALA A 586 -25.75 -7.39 0.83
N MET A 587 -24.65 -7.78 0.19
CA MET A 587 -24.50 -9.10 -0.44
C MET A 587 -24.52 -10.23 0.58
N ASP A 588 -23.87 -10.05 1.75
CA ASP A 588 -23.91 -11.03 2.84
C ASP A 588 -25.33 -11.23 3.38
N ALA A 589 -26.06 -10.12 3.58
CA ALA A 589 -27.45 -10.16 3.99
C ALA A 589 -28.37 -10.76 2.91
N TYR A 590 -28.09 -10.49 1.62
CA TYR A 590 -28.77 -11.14 0.50
C TYR A 590 -28.59 -12.66 0.56
N LEU A 591 -27.35 -13.13 0.68
CA LEU A 591 -27.04 -14.56 0.75
C LEU A 591 -27.71 -15.22 1.95
N LYS A 592 -27.69 -14.57 3.13
CA LYS A 592 -28.39 -15.06 4.33
C LYS A 592 -29.88 -15.22 4.14
N ARG A 593 -30.53 -14.35 3.35
CA ARG A 593 -31.96 -14.51 3.00
C ARG A 593 -32.21 -15.71 2.08
N GLN A 594 -31.26 -16.05 1.22
CA GLN A 594 -31.37 -17.19 0.31
C GLN A 594 -31.06 -18.52 0.98
N GLU A 595 -30.01 -18.59 1.81
CA GLU A 595 -29.43 -19.84 2.31
C GLU A 595 -29.54 -20.00 3.83
N GLY A 596 -30.09 -19.01 4.53
CA GLY A 596 -30.25 -19.02 5.98
C GLY A 596 -29.18 -18.24 6.74
N PRO A 597 -29.37 -18.04 8.05
CA PRO A 597 -28.57 -17.11 8.86
C PRO A 597 -27.12 -17.51 9.05
N HIS A 598 -26.77 -18.76 8.80
CA HIS A 598 -25.41 -19.27 8.90
C HIS A 598 -24.59 -19.15 7.60
N ALA A 599 -25.21 -18.71 6.51
CA ALA A 599 -24.50 -18.45 5.28
C ALA A 599 -23.60 -17.21 5.44
N HIS A 600 -22.39 -17.28 4.86
CA HIS A 600 -21.44 -16.17 4.87
C HIS A 600 -20.89 -15.91 3.47
N LEU A 601 -20.90 -14.67 3.06
CA LEU A 601 -20.49 -14.26 1.72
C LEU A 601 -19.09 -14.76 1.35
N TRP A 602 -18.12 -14.63 2.27
CA TRP A 602 -16.75 -15.04 1.99
C TRP A 602 -16.57 -16.55 1.90
N ASP A 603 -17.35 -17.32 2.66
CA ASP A 603 -17.34 -18.80 2.53
C ASP A 603 -17.86 -19.22 1.18
N MET A 604 -18.95 -18.63 0.70
CA MET A 604 -19.45 -18.86 -0.65
C MET A 604 -18.36 -18.60 -1.70
N VAL A 605 -17.64 -17.47 -1.59
CA VAL A 605 -16.56 -17.15 -2.53
C VAL A 605 -15.44 -18.19 -2.44
N VAL A 606 -15.02 -18.56 -1.24
CA VAL A 606 -13.95 -19.53 -1.04
C VAL A 606 -14.37 -20.92 -1.53
N ASP A 607 -15.52 -21.42 -1.10
CA ASP A 607 -15.93 -22.80 -1.35
C ASP A 607 -16.44 -23.02 -2.78
N GLU A 608 -17.11 -22.00 -3.36
CA GLU A 608 -17.77 -22.17 -4.66
C GLU A 608 -17.04 -21.54 -5.84
N VAL A 609 -16.03 -20.68 -5.58
CA VAL A 609 -15.22 -20.05 -6.64
C VAL A 609 -13.74 -20.41 -6.47
N TYR A 610 -13.16 -20.12 -5.32
CA TYR A 610 -11.72 -20.24 -5.14
C TYR A 610 -11.24 -21.67 -5.04
N ARG A 611 -11.85 -22.50 -4.19
CA ARG A 611 -11.49 -23.92 -4.06
C ARG A 611 -11.63 -24.72 -5.35
N PRO A 612 -12.69 -24.56 -6.17
CA PRO A 612 -12.80 -25.20 -7.46
C PRO A 612 -11.63 -24.92 -8.41
N ILE A 613 -11.11 -23.68 -8.41
CA ILE A 613 -9.96 -23.30 -9.26
C ILE A 613 -8.60 -23.53 -8.59
N GLY A 614 -8.57 -24.17 -7.42
CA GLY A 614 -7.35 -24.53 -6.71
C GLY A 614 -6.77 -23.46 -5.79
N ILE A 615 -7.51 -22.40 -5.45
CA ILE A 615 -7.15 -21.46 -4.38
C ILE A 615 -7.72 -22.01 -3.07
N LEU A 616 -6.91 -22.74 -2.32
CA LEU A 616 -7.36 -23.42 -1.10
C LEU A 616 -7.32 -22.52 0.13
N HIS A 617 -6.50 -21.49 0.12
CA HIS A 617 -6.30 -20.54 1.21
C HIS A 617 -6.35 -19.11 0.70
N ALA A 618 -7.40 -18.39 1.05
CA ALA A 618 -7.63 -17.01 0.63
C ALA A 618 -7.78 -16.07 1.86
N PRO A 619 -6.68 -15.77 2.58
CA PRO A 619 -6.72 -14.87 3.72
C PRO A 619 -7.25 -13.50 3.29
N THR A 620 -8.27 -13.02 4.00
CA THR A 620 -8.81 -11.69 3.82
C THR A 620 -9.16 -11.06 5.16
N MET A 621 -9.12 -9.75 5.22
CA MET A 621 -9.50 -9.01 6.41
C MET A 621 -11.02 -9.04 6.59
N HIS A 622 -11.43 -9.17 7.84
CA HIS A 622 -12.81 -9.08 8.28
C HIS A 622 -12.95 -8.00 9.35
N THR A 623 -14.12 -7.47 9.52
CA THR A 623 -14.45 -6.69 10.71
C THR A 623 -14.28 -7.54 11.96
N ARG A 624 -14.08 -6.88 13.09
CA ARG A 624 -13.86 -7.55 14.40
C ARG A 624 -14.99 -7.14 15.33
N GLU A 625 -15.99 -8.01 15.43
CA GLU A 625 -17.17 -7.72 16.19
C GLU A 625 -16.88 -7.80 17.71
N SER A 626 -17.47 -6.90 18.49
CA SER A 626 -17.23 -6.79 19.93
C SER A 626 -17.76 -7.97 20.74
N ASP A 627 -18.75 -8.66 20.23
CA ASP A 627 -19.36 -9.86 20.83
C ASP A 627 -18.64 -11.17 20.42
N GLY A 628 -17.58 -11.09 19.64
CA GLY A 628 -16.84 -12.24 19.12
C GLY A 628 -17.52 -12.98 17.99
N SER A 629 -18.64 -12.47 17.48
CA SER A 629 -19.30 -13.03 16.30
C SER A 629 -18.42 -12.86 15.06
N ARG A 630 -18.74 -13.61 14.01
CA ARG A 630 -17.98 -13.57 12.78
C ARG A 630 -18.20 -12.24 12.05
N GLY A 631 -17.11 -11.55 11.75
CA GLY A 631 -17.13 -10.28 11.04
C GLY A 631 -17.41 -10.40 9.54
N LEU A 632 -17.76 -9.28 8.92
CA LEU A 632 -17.94 -9.14 7.47
C LEU A 632 -16.58 -9.01 6.75
N PRO A 633 -16.42 -9.58 5.54
CA PRO A 633 -15.20 -9.39 4.75
C PRO A 633 -15.07 -7.92 4.30
N ILE A 634 -13.85 -7.40 4.39
CA ILE A 634 -13.55 -6.05 3.90
C ILE A 634 -13.20 -6.14 2.41
N LEU A 635 -14.22 -6.10 1.54
CA LEU A 635 -14.05 -6.30 0.10
C LEU A 635 -13.61 -5.05 -0.66
N GLY A 636 -13.50 -3.91 0.01
CA GLY A 636 -12.91 -2.70 -0.56
C GLY A 636 -11.38 -2.74 -0.61
N PHE A 637 -10.78 -3.47 0.32
CA PHE A 637 -9.41 -3.92 0.42
C PHE A 637 -9.40 -5.12 1.37
N GLY A 638 -8.27 -5.75 1.62
CA GLY A 638 -8.20 -6.79 2.67
C GLY A 638 -7.76 -8.16 2.19
N LEU A 639 -7.83 -8.43 0.90
CA LEU A 639 -7.31 -9.67 0.34
C LEU A 639 -5.77 -9.63 0.28
N THR A 640 -5.16 -10.74 0.64
CA THR A 640 -3.71 -10.94 0.59
C THR A 640 -3.37 -12.12 -0.33
N PRO A 641 -3.53 -11.96 -1.66
CA PRO A 641 -3.30 -13.03 -2.62
C PRO A 641 -1.80 -13.32 -2.79
N THR A 642 -1.51 -14.53 -3.21
CA THR A 642 -0.23 -14.91 -3.82
C THR A 642 -0.27 -14.68 -5.33
N ILE A 643 0.90 -14.77 -5.99
CA ILE A 643 0.96 -14.72 -7.47
C ILE A 643 0.24 -15.93 -8.10
N ASP A 644 0.20 -17.07 -7.42
CA ASP A 644 -0.52 -18.27 -7.85
C ASP A 644 -2.05 -18.05 -7.79
N ASP A 645 -2.53 -17.42 -6.71
CA ASP A 645 -3.95 -17.06 -6.58
C ASP A 645 -4.38 -16.10 -7.69
N VAL A 646 -3.52 -15.11 -8.00
CA VAL A 646 -3.75 -14.16 -9.11
C VAL A 646 -3.81 -14.86 -10.44
N ALA A 647 -2.88 -15.80 -10.73
CA ALA A 647 -2.85 -16.53 -11.98
C ALA A 647 -4.10 -17.38 -12.19
N LYS A 648 -4.55 -18.08 -11.15
CA LYS A 648 -5.76 -18.94 -11.18
C LYS A 648 -7.03 -18.13 -11.42
N LEU A 649 -7.17 -17.02 -10.68
CA LEU A 649 -8.35 -16.17 -10.82
C LEU A 649 -8.35 -15.42 -12.15
N ALA A 650 -7.22 -14.88 -12.59
CA ALA A 650 -7.10 -14.24 -13.91
C ALA A 650 -7.46 -15.23 -15.03
N THR A 651 -7.04 -16.48 -14.92
CA THR A 651 -7.40 -17.55 -15.87
C THR A 651 -8.92 -17.79 -15.88
N LEU A 652 -9.57 -17.89 -14.72
CA LEU A 652 -11.03 -18.04 -14.63
C LEU A 652 -11.75 -16.87 -15.31
N LEU A 653 -11.32 -15.64 -15.07
CA LEU A 653 -11.92 -14.44 -15.66
C LEU A 653 -11.70 -14.38 -17.17
N GLN A 654 -10.52 -14.76 -17.67
CA GLN A 654 -10.24 -14.86 -19.10
C GLN A 654 -11.10 -15.95 -19.79
N GLN A 655 -11.39 -17.04 -19.08
CA GLN A 655 -12.25 -18.12 -19.55
C GLN A 655 -13.74 -17.86 -19.33
N ARG A 656 -14.14 -16.59 -19.19
CA ARG A 656 -15.54 -16.18 -19.00
C ARG A 656 -16.23 -16.83 -17.79
N GLY A 657 -15.47 -17.01 -16.71
CA GLY A 657 -15.95 -17.61 -15.48
C GLY A 657 -16.18 -19.13 -15.54
N ARG A 658 -15.62 -19.83 -16.53
CA ARG A 658 -15.64 -21.29 -16.66
C ARG A 658 -14.38 -21.93 -16.09
N HIS A 659 -14.57 -23.02 -15.40
CA HIS A 659 -13.48 -23.92 -15.01
C HIS A 659 -13.86 -25.37 -15.34
N GLY A 660 -13.15 -26.00 -16.26
CA GLY A 660 -13.57 -27.26 -16.85
C GLY A 660 -14.96 -27.12 -17.49
N ASP A 661 -15.88 -27.99 -17.14
CA ASP A 661 -17.26 -27.95 -17.63
C ASP A 661 -18.20 -27.06 -16.81
N ALA A 662 -17.74 -26.56 -15.65
CA ALA A 662 -18.56 -25.78 -14.73
C ALA A 662 -18.53 -24.28 -15.06
N GLN A 663 -19.71 -23.66 -15.17
CA GLN A 663 -19.85 -22.21 -15.19
C GLN A 663 -19.92 -21.70 -13.75
N ILE A 664 -18.82 -21.15 -13.24
CA ILE A 664 -18.68 -20.70 -11.85
C ILE A 664 -19.23 -19.29 -11.65
N LEU A 665 -18.95 -18.39 -12.59
CA LEU A 665 -19.38 -16.97 -12.56
C LEU A 665 -20.34 -16.69 -13.71
N SER A 666 -21.25 -15.71 -13.57
CA SER A 666 -22.10 -15.28 -14.68
C SER A 666 -21.27 -14.81 -15.88
N ALA A 667 -21.35 -15.51 -17.00
CA ALA A 667 -20.61 -15.18 -18.21
C ALA A 667 -21.06 -13.84 -18.82
N ALA A 668 -22.36 -13.56 -18.81
CA ALA A 668 -22.92 -12.34 -19.36
C ALA A 668 -22.46 -11.10 -18.58
N LYS A 669 -22.56 -11.15 -17.25
CA LYS A 669 -22.12 -10.06 -16.38
C LYS A 669 -20.59 -9.90 -16.35
N LEU A 670 -19.85 -10.99 -16.52
CA LEU A 670 -18.41 -10.93 -16.65
C LEU A 670 -17.95 -10.30 -17.98
N ASP A 671 -18.63 -10.62 -19.09
CA ASP A 671 -18.34 -9.97 -20.37
C ASP A 671 -18.67 -8.46 -20.33
N GLU A 672 -19.71 -8.07 -19.60
CA GLU A 672 -20.03 -6.67 -19.31
C GLU A 672 -18.91 -6.02 -18.47
N ALA A 673 -18.51 -6.65 -17.36
CA ALA A 673 -17.46 -6.16 -16.48
C ALA A 673 -16.10 -6.00 -17.17
N LEU A 674 -15.79 -6.89 -18.11
CA LEU A 674 -14.53 -6.89 -18.85
C LEU A 674 -14.59 -6.13 -20.19
N PHE A 675 -15.58 -5.26 -20.35
CA PHE A 675 -15.72 -4.38 -21.54
C PHE A 675 -15.73 -5.13 -22.88
N ARG A 676 -16.24 -6.36 -22.88
CA ARG A 676 -16.40 -7.19 -24.08
C ARG A 676 -17.72 -6.91 -24.82
N THR A 677 -18.62 -6.13 -24.21
CA THR A 677 -19.89 -5.68 -24.79
C THR A 677 -19.82 -4.21 -25.19
N ARG A 678 -20.74 -3.75 -26.07
CA ARG A 678 -20.63 -2.44 -26.75
C ARG A 678 -20.78 -1.19 -25.87
N ALA A 679 -21.37 -1.25 -24.74
CA ALA A 679 -21.73 -0.04 -23.99
C ALA A 679 -21.56 -0.24 -22.49
N THR A 680 -20.33 -0.31 -22.04
CA THR A 680 -20.09 -0.58 -20.63
C THR A 680 -19.26 0.52 -19.97
N GLY A 681 -19.65 0.83 -18.74
CA GLY A 681 -18.96 1.72 -17.82
C GLY A 681 -19.03 3.20 -18.22
N LEU A 682 -18.74 4.02 -17.26
CA LEU A 682 -18.62 5.46 -17.42
C LEU A 682 -17.16 5.86 -17.56
N ALA A 683 -16.91 6.95 -18.27
CA ALA A 683 -15.62 7.58 -18.32
C ALA A 683 -15.24 8.06 -16.92
N THR A 684 -14.02 7.75 -16.51
CA THR A 684 -13.37 8.40 -15.38
C THR A 684 -12.68 9.66 -15.88
N LEU A 685 -12.28 10.55 -15.00
CA LEU A 685 -11.51 11.73 -15.41
C LEU A 685 -10.03 11.41 -15.70
N GLN A 686 -9.64 10.16 -15.55
CA GLN A 686 -8.33 9.70 -15.96
C GLN A 686 -8.25 9.50 -17.46
N ARG A 687 -7.22 10.06 -18.06
CA ARG A 687 -7.00 10.00 -19.51
C ARG A 687 -5.78 9.18 -19.85
N SER A 688 -5.91 8.33 -20.86
CA SER A 688 -4.80 7.80 -21.62
C SER A 688 -4.59 8.62 -22.90
N ARG A 689 -3.51 8.34 -23.61
CA ARG A 689 -3.29 8.93 -24.95
C ARG A 689 -4.36 8.55 -25.99
N PHE A 690 -5.16 7.53 -25.73
CA PHE A 690 -6.19 7.03 -26.66
C PHE A 690 -7.63 7.34 -26.22
N GLY A 691 -7.80 8.06 -25.11
CA GLY A 691 -9.10 8.48 -24.62
C GLY A 691 -9.25 8.36 -23.11
N ASP A 692 -10.47 8.58 -22.65
CA ASP A 692 -10.78 8.50 -21.23
C ASP A 692 -10.81 7.03 -20.77
N GLN A 693 -10.17 6.75 -19.65
CA GLN A 693 -10.32 5.47 -18.98
C GLN A 693 -11.75 5.29 -18.47
N ARG A 694 -12.21 4.06 -18.41
CA ARG A 694 -13.55 3.71 -17.94
C ARG A 694 -13.51 2.87 -16.68
N TYR A 695 -14.62 2.88 -15.94
CA TYR A 695 -14.82 2.02 -14.79
C TYR A 695 -16.20 1.37 -14.82
N HIS A 696 -16.25 0.07 -14.57
CA HIS A 696 -17.49 -0.70 -14.50
C HIS A 696 -17.33 -1.98 -13.68
N LEU A 697 -18.28 -2.27 -12.81
CA LEU A 697 -18.37 -3.49 -12.00
C LEU A 697 -17.01 -3.88 -11.36
N SER A 698 -16.35 -2.90 -10.76
CA SER A 698 -15.03 -3.01 -10.12
C SER A 698 -13.84 -3.28 -11.04
N PHE A 699 -14.00 -3.11 -12.35
CA PHE A 699 -12.89 -3.15 -13.30
C PHE A 699 -12.68 -1.78 -13.96
N TRP A 700 -11.42 -1.42 -14.09
CA TRP A 700 -10.98 -0.31 -14.91
C TRP A 700 -10.78 -0.77 -16.34
N ALA A 701 -10.87 0.12 -17.29
CA ALA A 701 -10.49 -0.16 -18.67
C ALA A 701 -9.68 0.98 -19.27
N LEU A 702 -8.54 0.63 -19.84
CA LEU A 702 -7.67 1.53 -20.57
C LEU A 702 -8.02 1.43 -22.05
N PRO A 703 -8.45 2.51 -22.74
CA PRO A 703 -8.51 2.50 -24.17
C PRO A 703 -7.10 2.43 -24.76
N TYR A 704 -6.87 1.46 -25.62
CA TYR A 704 -5.58 1.20 -26.23
C TYR A 704 -5.74 0.99 -27.73
N ARG A 705 -4.87 1.63 -28.51
CA ARG A 705 -4.81 1.42 -29.97
C ARG A 705 -3.64 0.51 -30.30
N THR A 706 -3.95 -0.63 -30.89
CA THR A 706 -2.95 -1.63 -31.31
C THR A 706 -2.05 -1.10 -32.43
N ALA A 707 -0.94 -1.79 -32.68
CA ALA A 707 -0.07 -1.50 -33.82
C ALA A 707 -0.80 -1.62 -35.18
N LEU A 708 -1.83 -2.48 -35.28
CA LEU A 708 -2.70 -2.64 -36.42
C LEU A 708 -3.83 -1.60 -36.49
N GLY A 709 -3.91 -0.65 -35.54
CA GLY A 709 -4.90 0.41 -35.52
C GLY A 709 -6.23 0.07 -34.85
N CYS A 710 -6.42 -1.15 -34.36
CA CYS A 710 -7.64 -1.53 -33.62
C CYS A 710 -7.70 -0.77 -32.29
N LEU A 711 -8.85 -0.18 -31.97
CA LEU A 711 -9.11 0.38 -30.64
C LEU A 711 -9.76 -0.70 -29.76
N VAL A 712 -9.07 -1.08 -28.68
CA VAL A 712 -9.55 -2.05 -27.70
C VAL A 712 -9.64 -1.39 -26.32
N HIS A 713 -10.49 -1.89 -25.46
CA HIS A 713 -10.51 -1.54 -24.05
C HIS A 713 -9.82 -2.68 -23.28
N VAL A 714 -8.73 -2.38 -22.60
CA VAL A 714 -7.98 -3.34 -21.81
C VAL A 714 -8.46 -3.29 -20.37
N PRO A 715 -9.21 -4.31 -19.89
CA PRO A 715 -9.66 -4.34 -18.51
C PRO A 715 -8.50 -4.63 -17.55
N TYR A 716 -8.53 -3.98 -16.40
CA TYR A 716 -7.56 -4.19 -15.36
C TYR A 716 -8.13 -3.93 -13.95
N MET A 717 -7.47 -4.54 -12.97
CA MET A 717 -7.68 -4.32 -11.56
C MET A 717 -6.56 -3.43 -11.06
N TRP A 718 -6.89 -2.47 -10.20
CA TRP A 718 -5.92 -1.51 -9.69
C TRP A 718 -5.99 -1.41 -8.17
N GLY A 719 -4.84 -1.54 -7.53
CA GLY A 719 -4.65 -1.34 -6.11
C GLY A 719 -3.60 -0.27 -5.82
N TYR A 720 -3.70 0.35 -4.66
CA TYR A 720 -2.73 1.34 -4.21
C TYR A 720 -1.30 0.77 -4.28
N GLY A 721 -0.31 1.65 -4.44
CA GLY A 721 1.10 1.25 -4.57
C GLY A 721 1.55 0.94 -6.00
N GLY A 722 0.61 0.85 -6.94
CA GLY A 722 0.88 0.40 -8.32
C GLY A 722 0.67 -1.09 -8.51
N ASN A 723 -0.22 -1.67 -7.71
CA ASN A 723 -0.64 -3.07 -7.84
C ASN A 723 -1.62 -3.20 -9.01
N PHE A 724 -1.28 -4.01 -9.99
CA PHE A 724 -2.08 -4.25 -11.19
C PHE A 724 -2.25 -5.73 -11.49
N VAL A 725 -3.45 -6.08 -11.94
CA VAL A 725 -3.72 -7.32 -12.69
C VAL A 725 -4.45 -6.92 -13.95
N VAL A 726 -3.84 -7.16 -15.11
CA VAL A 726 -4.31 -6.72 -16.43
C VAL A 726 -4.82 -7.94 -17.19
N LEU A 727 -6.05 -7.89 -17.65
CA LEU A 727 -6.70 -8.97 -18.42
C LEU A 727 -6.71 -8.58 -19.90
N LEU A 728 -5.73 -9.08 -20.63
CA LEU A 728 -5.49 -8.63 -22.00
C LEU A 728 -6.43 -9.31 -23.01
N PRO A 729 -6.81 -8.63 -24.10
CA PRO A 729 -7.76 -9.14 -25.09
C PRO A 729 -7.33 -10.43 -25.80
N ASN A 730 -6.03 -10.73 -25.80
CA ASN A 730 -5.44 -11.93 -26.40
C ASN A 730 -5.45 -13.17 -25.47
N GLY A 731 -6.07 -13.08 -24.29
CA GLY A 731 -6.14 -14.15 -23.31
C GLY A 731 -4.92 -14.24 -22.38
N VAL A 732 -3.90 -13.43 -22.60
CA VAL A 732 -2.78 -13.26 -21.65
C VAL A 732 -3.24 -12.42 -20.47
N SER A 733 -2.71 -12.66 -19.30
CA SER A 733 -2.86 -11.75 -18.16
C SER A 733 -1.50 -11.31 -17.67
N ALA A 734 -1.39 -10.06 -17.26
CA ALA A 734 -0.17 -9.48 -16.70
C ALA A 734 -0.44 -9.05 -15.26
N PHE A 735 0.59 -9.07 -14.41
CA PHE A 735 0.47 -8.53 -13.07
C PHE A 735 1.77 -7.84 -12.64
N ARG A 736 1.61 -6.88 -11.74
CA ARG A 736 2.69 -6.25 -10.99
C ARG A 736 2.20 -5.91 -9.60
N PHE A 737 2.97 -6.29 -8.59
CA PHE A 737 2.82 -5.85 -7.21
C PHE A 737 4.00 -4.94 -6.87
N ALA A 738 3.69 -3.74 -6.40
CA ALA A 738 4.66 -2.69 -6.15
C ALA A 738 4.19 -1.77 -5.02
N ASP A 739 5.11 -1.02 -4.42
CA ASP A 739 4.85 -0.03 -3.37
C ASP A 739 5.21 1.41 -3.79
N GLY A 740 5.71 1.61 -5.01
CA GLY A 740 6.20 2.89 -5.51
C GLY A 740 5.12 3.87 -5.98
N ASN A 741 3.85 3.49 -5.92
CA ASN A 741 2.71 4.29 -6.40
C ASN A 741 2.80 4.66 -7.90
N ILE A 742 3.40 3.79 -8.71
CA ILE A 742 3.53 3.97 -10.17
C ILE A 742 2.31 3.37 -10.86
N HIS A 743 1.62 4.20 -11.64
CA HIS A 743 0.36 3.83 -12.29
C HIS A 743 0.49 3.56 -13.79
N ASP A 744 1.70 3.35 -14.29
CA ASP A 744 1.98 3.00 -15.68
C ASP A 744 1.80 1.49 -15.89
N LEU A 745 0.92 1.13 -16.82
CA LEU A 745 0.65 -0.26 -17.24
C LEU A 745 0.76 -0.46 -18.77
N GLU A 746 1.04 0.59 -19.53
CA GLU A 746 1.11 0.50 -21.01
C GLU A 746 2.21 -0.45 -21.47
N THR A 747 3.33 -0.49 -20.76
CA THR A 747 4.45 -1.39 -21.10
C THR A 747 4.07 -2.86 -20.95
N MET A 748 3.22 -3.21 -19.98
CA MET A 748 2.67 -4.57 -19.84
C MET A 748 1.76 -4.93 -21.04
N ILE A 749 0.95 -3.97 -21.47
CA ILE A 749 0.05 -4.13 -22.63
C ILE A 749 0.87 -4.36 -23.90
N LEU A 750 1.89 -3.55 -24.12
CA LEU A 750 2.78 -3.63 -25.27
C LEU A 750 3.57 -4.95 -25.32
N ALA A 751 4.14 -5.37 -24.19
CA ALA A 751 4.82 -6.65 -24.09
C ALA A 751 3.89 -7.82 -24.42
N SER A 752 2.64 -7.77 -23.96
CA SER A 752 1.65 -8.82 -24.20
C SER A 752 1.14 -8.83 -25.64
N GLU A 753 0.95 -7.66 -26.28
CA GLU A 753 0.60 -7.55 -27.69
C GLU A 753 1.72 -8.10 -28.57
N ALA A 754 2.98 -7.89 -28.20
CA ALA A 754 4.12 -8.44 -28.92
C ALA A 754 4.21 -9.98 -28.84
N ILE A 755 3.74 -10.58 -27.75
CA ILE A 755 3.65 -12.04 -27.61
C ILE A 755 2.54 -12.61 -28.51
N ARG A 756 1.36 -11.98 -28.47
CA ARG A 756 0.17 -12.40 -29.24
C ARG A 756 -0.66 -11.15 -29.58
N PRO A 757 -0.85 -10.80 -30.85
CA PRO A 757 -1.60 -9.61 -31.26
C PRO A 757 -3.03 -9.59 -30.68
N PHE A 758 -3.54 -8.41 -30.37
CA PHE A 758 -4.92 -8.24 -29.88
C PHE A 758 -5.96 -8.28 -30.99
N CYS A 759 -5.56 -7.98 -32.22
CA CYS A 759 -6.41 -8.11 -33.39
C CYS A 759 -5.59 -8.62 -34.60
N THR A 760 -6.27 -9.25 -35.55
CA THR A 760 -5.64 -9.94 -36.70
C THR A 760 -5.82 -9.21 -38.03
N SER A 761 -6.64 -8.16 -38.05
CA SER A 761 -6.89 -7.36 -39.25
C SER A 761 -6.87 -5.86 -38.97
N THR A 762 -6.39 -5.08 -39.89
CA THR A 762 -6.47 -3.62 -39.84
C THR A 762 -7.92 -3.19 -40.08
N PRO A 763 -8.52 -2.34 -39.21
CA PRO A 763 -9.83 -1.76 -39.52
C PRO A 763 -9.77 -0.91 -40.76
N GLU A 764 -10.81 -0.96 -41.61
CA GLU A 764 -10.89 -0.19 -42.88
C GLU A 764 -10.75 1.33 -42.71
N ASP A 765 -11.05 1.86 -41.53
CA ASP A 765 -11.01 3.30 -41.18
C ASP A 765 -9.87 3.72 -40.26
N ALA A 766 -8.84 2.90 -40.03
CA ALA A 766 -7.73 3.29 -39.17
C ALA A 766 -6.88 4.40 -39.83
N PRO A 767 -6.78 5.60 -39.23
CA PRO A 767 -5.86 6.61 -39.74
C PRO A 767 -4.44 6.08 -39.70
N PRO A 768 -3.61 6.28 -40.73
CA PRO A 768 -2.25 5.83 -40.76
C PRO A 768 -1.50 6.41 -39.55
N MET A 769 -0.81 5.56 -38.76
CA MET A 769 0.14 6.04 -37.79
C MET A 769 1.31 6.65 -38.54
N ALA A 770 1.38 7.97 -38.56
CA ALA A 770 2.56 8.68 -39.04
C ALA A 770 3.72 8.28 -38.08
N VAL A 771 4.61 7.42 -38.57
CA VAL A 771 5.90 7.17 -37.96
C VAL A 771 6.73 8.40 -38.23
N SER A 772 6.97 9.16 -37.20
CA SER A 772 7.60 10.44 -37.24
C SER A 772 9.10 10.38 -37.47
N SER A 773 9.58 11.46 -37.98
CA SER A 773 10.88 12.11 -37.81
C SER A 773 11.83 11.53 -36.77
N ALA A 774 13.16 11.66 -36.95
CA ALA A 774 14.17 11.43 -35.95
C ALA A 774 13.92 12.24 -34.67
N PRO A 775 14.37 11.79 -33.49
CA PRO A 775 14.30 12.58 -32.27
C PRO A 775 15.07 13.90 -32.45
N LEU A 776 14.60 14.95 -31.79
CA LEU A 776 15.27 16.25 -31.79
C LEU A 776 16.67 16.13 -31.17
N SER A 777 17.66 16.73 -31.81
CA SER A 777 19.00 16.85 -31.27
C SER A 777 19.06 17.79 -30.08
N ALA A 778 20.15 17.73 -29.31
CA ALA A 778 20.38 18.66 -28.17
C ALA A 778 20.28 20.13 -28.58
N ALA A 779 20.79 20.50 -29.74
CA ALA A 779 20.72 21.87 -30.26
C ALA A 779 19.29 22.30 -30.60
N GLU A 780 18.50 21.41 -31.20
CA GLU A 780 17.09 21.66 -31.53
C GLU A 780 16.23 21.77 -30.27
N LEU A 781 16.50 20.93 -29.28
CA LEU A 781 15.82 21.01 -27.97
C LEU A 781 16.11 22.33 -27.28
N GLN A 782 17.37 22.76 -27.26
CA GLN A 782 17.81 24.03 -26.67
C GLN A 782 17.18 25.25 -27.37
N ALA A 783 16.93 25.14 -28.67
CA ALA A 783 16.31 26.21 -29.44
C ALA A 783 14.76 26.24 -29.30
N GLN A 784 14.11 25.10 -28.99
CA GLN A 784 12.68 24.99 -29.12
C GLN A 784 11.92 24.84 -27.79
N LEU A 785 12.56 24.35 -26.73
CA LEU A 785 11.88 24.14 -25.46
C LEU A 785 11.84 25.36 -24.57
N PRO A 786 12.94 26.10 -24.32
CA PRO A 786 12.93 27.22 -23.39
C PRO A 786 12.01 28.36 -23.84
N GLY A 787 11.35 29.01 -22.88
CA GLY A 787 10.45 30.13 -23.12
C GLY A 787 9.07 29.74 -23.64
N ASN A 788 8.79 28.46 -23.76
CA ASN A 788 7.53 27.93 -24.27
C ASN A 788 6.75 27.13 -23.23
N THR A 789 5.44 27.06 -23.43
CA THR A 789 4.51 26.24 -22.66
C THR A 789 4.10 25.04 -23.45
N PHE A 790 4.07 23.89 -22.81
CA PHE A 790 3.65 22.61 -23.37
C PHE A 790 2.47 22.08 -22.57
N GLY A 791 1.41 21.62 -23.23
CA GLY A 791 0.24 21.18 -22.49
C GLY A 791 -0.64 20.20 -23.23
N MET A 792 -1.44 19.48 -22.40
CA MET A 792 -2.52 18.60 -22.85
C MET A 792 -3.64 18.64 -21.82
N GLY A 793 -4.87 18.96 -22.23
CA GLY A 793 -5.99 19.07 -21.30
C GLY A 793 -5.77 20.18 -20.26
N GLY A 794 -5.93 19.89 -18.99
CA GLY A 794 -5.70 20.84 -17.88
C GLY A 794 -4.27 20.89 -17.36
N LEU A 795 -3.35 20.13 -17.96
CA LEU A 795 -1.93 20.09 -17.57
C LEU A 795 -1.12 21.01 -18.47
N ARG A 796 -0.28 21.87 -17.89
CA ARG A 796 0.61 22.78 -18.60
C ARG A 796 2.00 22.78 -17.96
N VAL A 797 3.03 22.72 -18.79
CA VAL A 797 4.43 22.85 -18.37
C VAL A 797 5.04 24.05 -19.07
N PHE A 798 5.44 25.06 -18.35
CA PHE A 798 6.26 26.14 -18.85
C PHE A 798 7.73 25.84 -18.59
N ILE A 799 8.52 25.77 -19.65
CA ILE A 799 9.97 25.53 -19.60
C ILE A 799 10.66 26.90 -19.64
N ALA A 800 11.02 27.42 -18.46
CA ALA A 800 11.67 28.72 -18.40
C ALA A 800 13.14 28.64 -18.86
N PRO A 801 13.68 29.68 -19.48
CA PRO A 801 15.14 29.78 -19.66
C PRO A 801 15.87 29.69 -18.32
N GLY A 802 17.08 29.12 -18.30
CA GLY A 802 17.88 29.03 -17.08
C GLY A 802 17.65 27.76 -16.24
N GLY A 803 16.96 26.75 -16.79
CA GLY A 803 16.89 25.42 -16.15
C GLY A 803 15.76 25.22 -15.14
N VAL A 804 14.85 26.19 -15.02
CA VAL A 804 13.65 26.10 -14.17
C VAL A 804 12.44 25.77 -15.04
N GLN A 805 11.51 24.97 -14.53
CA GLN A 805 10.24 24.70 -15.18
C GLN A 805 9.09 24.72 -14.18
N TYR A 806 7.89 24.97 -14.67
CA TYR A 806 6.66 25.05 -13.89
C TYR A 806 5.63 24.10 -14.47
N LEU A 807 5.08 23.23 -13.64
CA LEU A 807 3.97 22.34 -13.97
C LEU A 807 2.70 22.88 -13.32
N ALA A 808 1.68 23.20 -14.11
CA ALA A 808 0.36 23.52 -13.60
C ALA A 808 -0.64 22.40 -13.89
N VAL A 809 -1.40 22.03 -12.88
CA VAL A 809 -2.54 21.09 -12.98
C VAL A 809 -3.73 21.76 -12.25
N GLY A 810 -4.66 22.31 -13.01
CA GLY A 810 -5.71 23.14 -12.44
C GLY A 810 -5.11 24.38 -11.76
N THR A 811 -5.40 24.57 -10.47
CA THR A 811 -4.87 25.68 -9.65
C THR A 811 -3.54 25.35 -8.97
N ARG A 812 -2.98 24.16 -9.17
CA ARG A 812 -1.75 23.73 -8.52
C ARG A 812 -0.57 23.96 -9.42
N VAL A 813 0.53 24.36 -8.82
CA VAL A 813 1.81 24.52 -9.50
C VAL A 813 2.88 23.75 -8.75
N ASP A 814 3.63 22.93 -9.50
CA ASP A 814 4.90 22.37 -9.07
C ASP A 814 6.05 23.09 -9.79
N VAL A 815 7.17 23.20 -9.13
CA VAL A 815 8.38 23.81 -9.68
C VAL A 815 9.47 22.75 -9.74
N GLY A 816 10.18 22.69 -10.88
CA GLY A 816 11.21 21.70 -11.10
C GLY A 816 12.42 22.29 -11.82
N ARG A 817 13.43 21.47 -11.98
CA ARG A 817 14.60 21.74 -12.81
C ARG A 817 14.50 20.97 -14.12
N TRP A 818 15.08 21.51 -15.17
CA TRP A 818 15.24 20.84 -16.44
C TRP A 818 16.62 21.09 -17.02
N TRP A 819 17.12 20.16 -17.83
CA TRP A 819 18.36 20.26 -18.57
C TRP A 819 18.31 19.37 -19.81
N ILE A 820 19.26 19.58 -20.72
CA ILE A 820 19.43 18.76 -21.91
C ILE A 820 20.76 18.08 -21.81
N THR A 821 20.80 16.77 -22.00
CA THR A 821 22.02 15.98 -21.99
C THR A 821 22.76 16.13 -23.35
N PRO A 822 24.08 15.89 -23.42
CA PRO A 822 24.84 15.97 -24.65
C PRO A 822 24.33 15.03 -25.76
N ASP A 823 23.75 13.91 -25.40
CA ASP A 823 23.15 12.90 -26.30
C ASP A 823 21.71 13.22 -26.71
N GLY A 824 21.21 14.41 -26.39
CA GLY A 824 19.92 14.91 -26.86
C GLY A 824 18.68 14.43 -26.10
N LEU A 825 18.82 14.19 -24.79
CA LEU A 825 17.69 13.93 -23.93
C LEU A 825 17.27 15.21 -23.19
N TYR A 826 15.96 15.46 -23.15
CA TYR A 826 15.37 16.44 -22.23
C TYR A 826 15.15 15.77 -20.87
N CYS A 827 15.85 16.20 -19.85
CA CYS A 827 15.75 15.70 -18.49
C CYS A 827 15.04 16.69 -17.59
N ARG A 828 14.32 16.19 -16.60
CA ARG A 828 13.59 16.99 -15.61
C ARG A 828 13.53 16.33 -14.24
N ALA A 829 13.45 17.17 -13.20
CA ALA A 829 13.13 16.75 -11.85
C ALA A 829 12.16 17.75 -11.23
N TRP A 830 11.04 17.29 -10.71
CA TRP A 830 10.04 18.11 -10.06
C TRP A 830 10.31 18.19 -8.54
N THR A 831 9.67 19.13 -7.85
CA THR A 831 9.75 19.17 -6.38
C THR A 831 8.83 18.11 -5.75
N VAL A 832 7.63 17.97 -6.26
CA VAL A 832 6.59 17.08 -5.72
C VAL A 832 6.23 15.98 -6.72
N ALA A 833 5.98 16.33 -7.98
CA ALA A 833 5.63 15.37 -9.01
C ALA A 833 6.79 14.39 -9.26
N ASP A 834 6.45 13.17 -9.66
CA ASP A 834 7.39 12.06 -9.83
C ASP A 834 8.26 11.80 -8.57
N ASP A 835 7.79 12.22 -7.38
CA ASP A 835 8.53 12.13 -6.10
C ASP A 835 9.91 12.81 -6.12
N GLY A 836 10.08 13.86 -6.91
CA GLY A 836 11.36 14.53 -7.10
C GLY A 836 12.38 13.77 -7.95
N ARG A 837 11.99 12.62 -8.51
CA ARG A 837 12.90 11.77 -9.29
C ARG A 837 13.24 12.42 -10.63
N GLU A 838 14.48 12.22 -11.04
CA GLU A 838 14.92 12.60 -12.38
C GLU A 838 14.27 11.73 -13.45
N ARG A 839 13.81 12.37 -14.55
CA ARG A 839 13.24 11.72 -15.72
C ARG A 839 13.80 12.33 -16.98
N CYS A 840 14.32 11.49 -17.88
CA CYS A 840 14.88 11.91 -19.16
C CYS A 840 14.05 11.39 -20.34
N HIS A 841 13.91 12.21 -21.37
CA HIS A 841 13.00 11.95 -22.48
C HIS A 841 13.69 12.22 -23.82
N GLN A 842 13.54 11.33 -24.79
CA GLN A 842 13.71 11.67 -26.21
C GLN A 842 12.48 12.47 -26.65
N VAL A 843 12.70 13.53 -27.42
CA VAL A 843 11.63 14.41 -27.85
C VAL A 843 11.51 14.39 -29.37
N TYR A 844 10.32 14.20 -29.85
CA TYR A 844 9.98 14.22 -31.28
C TYR A 844 9.03 15.38 -31.54
N ARG A 845 9.07 15.94 -32.75
CA ARG A 845 8.21 17.06 -33.14
C ARG A 845 7.45 16.76 -34.40
N ASP A 846 6.15 17.09 -34.40
CA ASP A 846 5.27 17.11 -35.55
C ASP A 846 4.44 18.41 -35.51
N GLY A 847 4.86 19.41 -36.33
CA GLY A 847 4.30 20.75 -36.25
C GLY A 847 4.49 21.40 -34.87
N GLU A 848 3.40 21.77 -34.19
CA GLU A 848 3.40 22.29 -32.81
C GLU A 848 3.17 21.21 -31.76
N THR A 849 3.13 19.96 -32.16
CA THR A 849 3.00 18.82 -31.25
C THR A 849 4.37 18.25 -30.94
N PHE A 850 4.69 18.18 -29.66
CA PHE A 850 5.91 17.58 -29.14
C PHE A 850 5.55 16.29 -28.40
N THR A 851 6.28 15.24 -28.69
CA THR A 851 6.10 13.93 -28.08
C THR A 851 7.33 13.59 -27.27
N PHE A 852 7.17 13.41 -25.95
CA PHE A 852 8.22 13.12 -25.01
C PHE A 852 8.21 11.62 -24.69
N HIS A 853 9.25 10.90 -25.05
CA HIS A 853 9.42 9.49 -24.75
C HIS A 853 10.42 9.35 -23.60
N VAL A 854 10.11 8.54 -22.59
CA VAL A 854 11.16 8.09 -21.66
C VAL A 854 12.18 7.28 -22.44
N HIS A 855 13.42 7.26 -22.00
CA HIS A 855 14.60 6.72 -22.67
C HIS A 855 14.43 5.37 -23.39
N ASP A 856 13.43 4.62 -23.10
CA ASP A 856 13.08 3.31 -23.66
C ASP A 856 11.91 3.33 -24.65
N ARG A 857 11.50 4.49 -25.12
CA ARG A 857 10.43 4.75 -26.13
C ARG A 857 8.97 4.65 -25.63
N TRP A 858 8.66 4.48 -24.35
CA TRP A 858 7.34 4.00 -23.98
C TRP A 858 6.43 4.95 -23.20
N THR A 859 6.92 5.88 -22.43
CA THR A 859 6.04 6.88 -21.83
C THR A 859 5.94 8.08 -22.76
N VAL A 860 4.83 8.20 -23.43
CA VAL A 860 4.64 9.24 -24.41
C VAL A 860 3.73 10.32 -23.85
N PHE A 861 4.33 11.45 -23.49
CA PHE A 861 3.56 12.68 -23.34
C PHE A 861 3.49 13.36 -24.70
N ARG A 862 2.27 13.60 -25.17
CA ARG A 862 2.00 14.37 -26.39
C ARG A 862 1.48 15.73 -25.98
N TRP A 863 2.31 16.76 -26.15
CA TRP A 863 1.97 18.11 -25.75
C TRP A 863 1.96 19.05 -26.95
N THR A 864 0.99 19.95 -26.95
CA THR A 864 0.95 21.05 -27.91
C THR A 864 1.73 22.21 -27.35
N ARG A 865 2.61 22.80 -28.14
CA ARG A 865 3.38 23.98 -27.78
C ARG A 865 2.51 25.24 -27.91
N THR A 866 2.59 26.09 -26.90
CA THR A 866 2.12 27.48 -26.91
C THR A 866 3.31 28.40 -26.64
N ILE A 867 3.49 29.41 -27.47
CA ILE A 867 4.61 30.35 -27.32
C ILE A 867 4.38 31.24 -26.10
N GLY A 868 5.42 31.34 -25.26
CA GLY A 868 5.41 32.21 -24.11
C GLY A 868 4.95 31.56 -22.82
N ARG A 869 4.94 32.38 -21.76
CA ARG A 869 4.58 32.01 -20.39
C ARG A 869 3.13 32.39 -20.12
N PRO A 870 2.30 31.50 -19.57
CA PRO A 870 0.98 31.84 -19.07
C PRO A 870 1.05 32.82 -17.90
N ALA A 871 0.06 33.67 -17.78
CA ALA A 871 0.04 34.72 -16.73
C ALA A 871 -0.05 34.15 -15.29
N ASP A 872 -0.49 32.90 -15.16
CA ASP A 872 -0.68 32.20 -13.90
C ASP A 872 0.50 31.24 -13.53
N LEU A 873 1.53 31.17 -14.34
CA LEU A 873 2.74 30.34 -14.12
C LEU A 873 4.03 31.13 -13.84
#